data_befde87720534516560684e345fb0540
#
_entry.id   befde87720534516560684e345fb0540
#
_cell.length_a   1.000
_cell.length_b   1.000
_cell.length_c   1.000
_cell.angle_alpha   90.00
_cell.angle_beta   90.00
_cell.angle_gamma   90.00
#
_symmetry.space_group_name_H-M   'P 1'
#
loop_
_entity.id
_entity.type
_entity.pdbx_description
1 polymer ?
#
loop_
_entity_poly.entity_id
_entity_poly.type
_entity_poly.pdbx_seq_one_letter_code
_entity_poly.pdbx_strand_id
1 'polypeptide(L)'
;MIPTLRLPSSLMPIRPIQVFKWLTLLLVTLIISWAAYYFYHIGFGGHWRALLTKQFHSFGLEIRVRRLTLDPFRGLVAKDLEIYDRDSRQRVLAQISDLSLDINYANLFQQEPALNAVDLHDAKISIPVDPSYPKAGRIRVTGIQSRIYFFPGRIEVRQASGVVFGIHLQASGTLVNPADFTLVPSPEIAAGPEQKPQETFLPLLIKEIENLRFPEEPPQLDFTFQVDLANPFSLRLQGGHLFAETLTRMNYPLRNLDCQFSLENQRFDLQKLFIRDAHGELFATGNWNLATGEKNFQIRSGLNLTELLANDRGFPWTKELKFDDPPEVELSGVSRPDGHLRFLGKLDFDQFSYRGVKFQSMKAEFSKSGDSWMISDAQVTHRSGTLSGDVLNLPGKFRMRINSTLNPTEVLPLCTPRVQRALADWEFQTPPVVQATVSGTSPEFAAVSGTGQVWLGKTRFRGALLNSASATFNLQNNAIRCDQIRVIRDEGIGTGSVTCDFGQDQVTIEDVEANLYPEVVAVWIDPSVGRLLQPFHFTEPPIIHAGGTIQLKNGSTNDLRIRIDTPNRFTYHFGGWEIPFSQGSGDFSVLGTDSANLSVSGTVSVLAAKISGSKLFAPLLTRLAPLGFREPVDLKFSFRLDPESLRLISFQLVSGSHAVRLTGSLLFPAELVDFAGNVDDGILHVRGFGTIQDPIWQLISPARR
;
A
#
# COMPACT_ATOMS: atom_id res chain seq x y z
N MET A 1 95.24 21.12 59.90
CA MET A 1 95.71 21.38 58.56
C MET A 1 94.55 21.72 57.66
N ILE A 2 94.39 23.01 57.36
CA ILE A 2 93.29 23.52 56.53
C ILE A 2 93.94 23.92 55.16
N PRO A 3 93.54 23.38 54.03
CA PRO A 3 94.05 23.88 52.74
C PRO A 3 93.30 25.12 52.30
N THR A 4 94.04 26.17 52.11
CA THR A 4 93.61 27.47 51.55
C THR A 4 93.32 27.32 50.07
N LEU A 5 92.04 27.58 49.63
CA LEU A 5 91.65 27.73 48.24
C LEU A 5 92.11 29.11 47.71
N ARG A 6 93.02 29.10 46.76
CA ARG A 6 93.39 30.29 45.98
C ARG A 6 92.30 30.51 44.87
N LEU A 7 91.61 31.64 44.89
CA LEU A 7 90.83 32.17 43.84
C LEU A 7 91.72 32.72 42.71
N PRO A 8 91.46 32.41 41.42
CA PRO A 8 92.23 33.02 40.34
C PRO A 8 91.64 34.41 40.05
N SER A 9 92.42 35.44 40.27
CA SER A 9 92.20 36.82 39.87
C SER A 9 92.67 37.01 38.45
N SER A 10 91.70 36.87 37.47
CA SER A 10 91.91 37.43 36.14
C SER A 10 90.55 38.04 35.61
N LEU A 11 90.20 39.14 36.20
CA LEU A 11 89.24 40.07 35.53
C LEU A 11 89.99 40.75 34.39
N MET A 12 89.73 40.24 33.14
CA MET A 12 90.12 40.94 31.93
C MET A 12 89.39 42.31 31.88
N PRO A 13 90.06 43.39 31.59
CA PRO A 13 89.41 44.71 31.44
C PRO A 13 88.49 44.68 30.19
N ILE A 14 87.16 44.61 30.43
CA ILE A 14 86.16 44.74 29.40
C ILE A 14 86.30 46.11 28.81
N ARG A 15 86.70 46.21 27.51
CA ARG A 15 86.84 47.47 26.82
C ARG A 15 85.46 48.18 26.79
N PRO A 16 85.25 49.44 27.17
CA PRO A 16 83.99 50.11 27.31
C PRO A 16 83.23 50.13 25.99
N ILE A 17 83.87 50.05 24.84
CA ILE A 17 83.27 49.97 23.50
C ILE A 17 82.54 48.61 23.29
N GLN A 18 83.04 47.51 23.88
CA GLN A 18 82.36 46.20 23.77
C GLN A 18 81.11 46.15 24.66
N VAL A 19 81.12 46.70 25.82
CA VAL A 19 79.94 46.82 26.70
C VAL A 19 78.88 47.65 26.03
N PHE A 20 79.24 48.78 25.42
CA PHE A 20 78.31 49.59 24.68
C PHE A 20 77.68 48.88 23.49
N LYS A 21 78.48 48.11 22.72
CA LYS A 21 77.95 47.27 21.60
C LYS A 21 77.00 46.21 22.11
N TRP A 22 77.27 45.52 23.19
CA TRP A 22 76.35 44.52 23.77
C TRP A 22 75.13 45.17 24.36
N LEU A 23 75.21 46.35 24.96
CA LEU A 23 74.08 47.06 25.50
C LEU A 23 73.16 47.65 24.38
N THR A 24 73.75 48.17 23.32
CA THR A 24 72.98 48.54 22.12
C THR A 24 72.35 47.32 21.42
N LEU A 25 73.02 46.20 21.32
CA LEU A 25 72.46 44.97 20.77
C LEU A 25 71.30 44.45 21.65
N LEU A 26 71.49 44.47 22.97
CA LEU A 26 70.45 44.05 23.92
C LEU A 26 69.22 44.98 23.87
N LEU A 27 69.45 46.31 23.77
CA LEU A 27 68.39 47.29 23.63
C LEU A 27 67.61 47.12 22.32
N VAL A 28 68.35 46.93 21.22
CA VAL A 28 67.71 46.66 19.93
C VAL A 28 66.94 45.36 19.94
N THR A 29 67.48 44.30 20.55
CA THR A 29 66.77 43.00 20.70
C THR A 29 65.52 43.15 21.57
N LEU A 30 65.61 43.93 22.63
CA LEU A 30 64.49 44.21 23.53
C LEU A 30 63.39 45.03 22.84
N ILE A 31 63.78 46.05 22.04
CA ILE A 31 62.86 46.85 21.20
C ILE A 31 62.19 45.99 20.15
N ILE A 32 62.99 45.12 19.48
CA ILE A 32 62.43 44.19 18.46
C ILE A 32 61.51 43.20 19.14
N SER A 33 61.89 42.62 20.28
CA SER A 33 61.04 41.69 21.03
C SER A 33 59.79 42.35 21.55
N TRP A 34 59.90 43.59 22.07
CA TRP A 34 58.73 44.35 22.49
C TRP A 34 57.84 44.75 21.32
N ALA A 35 58.39 45.16 20.18
CA ALA A 35 57.64 45.44 18.96
C ALA A 35 56.98 44.16 18.42
N ALA A 36 57.68 43.03 18.39
CA ALA A 36 57.12 41.74 18.00
C ALA A 36 55.97 41.34 18.94
N TYR A 37 56.19 41.45 20.26
CA TYR A 37 55.12 41.20 21.26
C TYR A 37 53.91 42.14 21.07
N TYR A 38 54.16 43.45 20.82
CA TYR A 38 53.13 44.43 20.61
C TYR A 38 52.31 44.12 19.34
N PHE A 39 52.95 43.85 18.19
CA PHE A 39 52.30 43.53 16.94
C PHE A 39 51.61 42.14 16.98
N TYR A 40 52.12 41.20 17.76
CA TYR A 40 51.52 39.91 17.91
C TYR A 40 50.27 39.93 18.81
N HIS A 41 50.29 40.64 19.95
CA HIS A 41 49.20 40.64 20.93
C HIS A 41 48.23 41.80 20.76
N ILE A 42 48.67 43.01 20.46
CA ILE A 42 47.84 44.21 20.33
C ILE A 42 47.41 44.42 18.91
N GLY A 43 48.33 44.18 17.94
CA GLY A 43 48.03 44.27 16.52
C GLY A 43 48.20 45.69 15.93
N PHE A 44 47.77 45.83 14.67
CA PHE A 44 47.87 47.04 13.91
C PHE A 44 46.69 47.99 14.19
N GLY A 45 46.94 49.29 14.17
CA GLY A 45 45.95 50.34 14.37
C GLY A 45 44.85 50.41 13.31
N GLY A 46 43.83 51.27 13.53
CA GLY A 46 42.63 51.36 12.69
C GLY A 46 42.93 51.67 11.21
N HIS A 47 44.00 52.45 10.94
CA HIS A 47 44.40 52.83 9.58
C HIS A 47 44.75 51.60 8.69
N TRP A 48 45.51 50.65 9.20
CA TRP A 48 45.88 49.41 8.49
C TRP A 48 44.69 48.46 8.28
N ARG A 49 43.77 48.43 9.23
CA ARG A 49 42.51 47.67 9.09
C ARG A 49 41.67 48.27 7.98
N ALA A 50 41.56 49.62 7.91
CA ALA A 50 40.82 50.32 6.87
C ALA A 50 41.44 50.08 5.45
N LEU A 51 42.78 50.06 5.34
CA LEU A 51 43.44 49.71 4.10
C LEU A 51 43.12 48.30 3.62
N LEU A 52 43.16 47.33 4.52
CA LEU A 52 42.79 45.95 4.24
C LEU A 52 41.32 45.83 3.82
N THR A 53 40.40 46.46 4.55
CA THR A 53 39.01 46.50 4.19
C THR A 53 38.77 47.09 2.78
N LYS A 54 39.51 48.15 2.43
CA LYS A 54 39.46 48.73 1.10
C LYS A 54 39.93 47.79 -0.02
N GLN A 55 40.96 46.96 0.27
CA GLN A 55 41.44 45.94 -0.68
C GLN A 55 40.38 44.87 -0.90
N PHE A 56 39.75 44.36 0.12
CA PHE A 56 38.64 43.38 -0.05
C PHE A 56 37.43 44.00 -0.73
N HIS A 57 37.13 45.25 -0.45
CA HIS A 57 36.07 45.96 -1.14
C HIS A 57 36.29 46.09 -2.65
N SER A 58 37.55 46.21 -3.12
CA SER A 58 37.86 46.20 -4.56
C SER A 58 37.57 44.85 -5.22
N PHE A 59 37.46 43.78 -4.46
CA PHE A 59 37.02 42.45 -4.90
C PHE A 59 35.53 42.19 -4.64
N GLY A 60 34.74 43.23 -4.31
CA GLY A 60 33.29 43.10 -4.09
C GLY A 60 32.86 42.55 -2.72
N LEU A 61 33.81 42.39 -1.77
CA LEU A 61 33.54 41.83 -0.46
C LEU A 61 33.46 42.91 0.61
N GLU A 62 32.33 43.01 1.34
CA GLU A 62 32.22 43.85 2.52
C GLU A 62 32.67 43.10 3.76
N ILE A 63 33.80 43.46 4.31
CA ILE A 63 34.39 42.80 5.46
C ILE A 63 34.54 43.72 6.65
N ARG A 64 34.46 43.17 7.85
CA ARG A 64 34.85 43.83 9.10
C ARG A 64 35.93 43.01 9.78
N VAL A 65 37.10 43.61 9.96
CA VAL A 65 38.25 42.99 10.62
C VAL A 65 38.34 43.49 12.04
N ARG A 66 38.26 42.59 13.03
CA ARG A 66 38.32 42.98 14.46
C ARG A 66 39.76 43.24 14.89
N ARG A 67 40.69 42.35 14.52
CA ARG A 67 42.12 42.48 14.83
C ARG A 67 42.99 42.14 13.59
N LEU A 68 44.11 42.86 13.48
CA LEU A 68 45.13 42.59 12.49
C LEU A 68 46.45 42.46 13.25
N THR A 69 47.10 41.32 13.22
CA THR A 69 48.31 40.97 13.99
C THR A 69 49.38 40.48 13.06
N LEU A 70 50.65 40.58 13.50
CA LEU A 70 51.79 39.99 12.81
C LEU A 70 52.20 38.70 13.52
N ASP A 71 52.04 37.57 12.86
CA ASP A 71 52.50 36.28 13.30
C ASP A 71 53.91 36.01 12.73
N PRO A 72 54.90 35.59 13.56
CA PRO A 72 56.28 35.37 13.12
C PRO A 72 56.44 34.31 12.03
N PHE A 73 55.50 33.32 11.98
CA PHE A 73 55.56 32.21 11.05
C PHE A 73 54.55 32.29 9.92
N ARG A 74 53.45 33.00 10.16
CA ARG A 74 52.30 33.11 9.22
C ARG A 74 52.16 34.49 8.57
N GLY A 75 53.04 35.43 8.94
CA GLY A 75 53.00 36.80 8.40
C GLY A 75 51.80 37.62 8.96
N LEU A 76 51.19 38.43 8.13
CA LEU A 76 50.05 39.25 8.52
C LEU A 76 48.79 38.41 8.69
N VAL A 77 48.23 38.40 9.88
CA VAL A 77 47.04 37.61 10.23
C VAL A 77 45.92 38.52 10.68
N ALA A 78 44.79 38.42 9.95
CA ALA A 78 43.53 39.04 10.37
C ALA A 78 42.73 38.04 11.20
N LYS A 79 42.23 38.49 12.40
CA LYS A 79 41.45 37.67 13.31
C LYS A 79 40.03 38.19 13.46
N ASP A 80 39.09 37.26 13.68
CA ASP A 80 37.68 37.56 13.87
C ASP A 80 37.12 38.42 12.70
N LEU A 81 37.18 37.90 11.48
CA LEU A 81 36.58 38.54 10.31
C LEU A 81 35.11 38.19 10.19
N GLU A 82 34.33 39.16 9.83
CA GLU A 82 32.94 39.01 9.43
C GLU A 82 32.78 39.52 8.01
N ILE A 83 32.19 38.70 7.14
CA ILE A 83 31.79 39.09 5.79
C ILE A 83 30.30 39.36 5.81
N TYR A 84 29.93 40.53 5.33
CA TYR A 84 28.53 40.98 5.29
C TYR A 84 27.97 40.95 3.88
N ASP A 85 26.66 40.82 3.82
CA ASP A 85 25.91 41.00 2.58
C ASP A 85 25.97 42.50 2.16
N ARG A 86 26.24 42.76 0.90
CA ARG A 86 26.38 44.10 0.34
C ARG A 86 25.11 44.93 0.47
N ASP A 87 23.94 44.28 0.32
CA ASP A 87 22.63 44.90 0.33
C ASP A 87 22.06 45.05 1.76
N SER A 88 22.47 44.20 2.69
CA SER A 88 22.08 44.31 4.09
C SER A 88 23.28 44.18 5.01
N ARG A 89 23.91 45.31 5.32
CA ARG A 89 25.07 45.42 6.25
C ARG A 89 24.85 44.82 7.65
N GLN A 90 23.65 44.34 7.95
CA GLN A 90 23.31 43.68 9.21
C GLN A 90 23.43 42.15 9.15
N ARG A 91 23.57 41.56 7.93
CA ARG A 91 23.54 40.13 7.77
C ARG A 91 24.94 39.57 7.56
N VAL A 92 25.44 38.80 8.53
CA VAL A 92 26.73 38.11 8.44
C VAL A 92 26.56 36.89 7.53
N LEU A 93 27.31 36.83 6.44
CA LEU A 93 27.38 35.68 5.50
C LEU A 93 28.42 34.67 5.93
N ALA A 94 29.58 35.15 6.38
CA ALA A 94 30.66 34.28 6.82
C ALA A 94 31.36 34.86 8.05
N GLN A 95 31.87 33.96 8.89
CA GLN A 95 32.74 34.27 10.03
C GLN A 95 34.02 33.50 9.85
N ILE A 96 35.15 34.19 9.96
CA ILE A 96 36.47 33.60 9.78
C ILE A 96 37.27 33.88 11.05
N SER A 97 37.70 32.84 11.72
CA SER A 97 38.46 32.97 12.97
C SER A 97 39.86 33.51 12.73
N ASP A 98 40.58 32.94 11.77
CA ASP A 98 41.94 33.31 11.40
C ASP A 98 42.12 33.33 9.88
N LEU A 99 42.71 34.42 9.37
CA LEU A 99 43.02 34.62 7.98
C LEU A 99 44.47 35.08 7.83
N SER A 100 45.35 34.27 7.25
CA SER A 100 46.70 34.70 6.91
C SER A 100 46.71 35.38 5.55
N LEU A 101 47.38 36.52 5.45
CA LEU A 101 47.40 37.37 4.26
C LEU A 101 48.78 37.30 3.61
N ASP A 102 48.80 36.91 2.34
CA ASP A 102 49.97 37.03 1.46
C ASP A 102 49.88 38.36 0.67
N ILE A 103 50.64 39.36 1.12
CA ILE A 103 50.53 40.72 0.62
C ILE A 103 51.84 41.10 -0.09
N ASN A 104 51.70 41.67 -1.27
CA ASN A 104 52.77 42.40 -1.93
C ASN A 104 52.92 43.82 -1.34
N TYR A 105 53.87 43.98 -0.41
CA TYR A 105 54.08 45.23 0.30
C TYR A 105 54.45 46.40 -0.61
N ALA A 106 55.11 46.16 -1.77
CA ALA A 106 55.43 47.19 -2.74
C ALA A 106 54.18 47.82 -3.34
N ASN A 107 53.23 47.00 -3.76
CA ASN A 107 51.96 47.46 -4.30
C ASN A 107 51.07 48.12 -3.24
N LEU A 108 51.15 47.68 -1.97
CA LEU A 108 50.39 48.26 -0.88
C LEU A 108 50.70 49.75 -0.68
N PHE A 109 51.98 50.13 -0.83
CA PHE A 109 52.41 51.54 -0.71
C PHE A 109 52.06 52.37 -1.95
N GLN A 110 51.87 51.72 -3.11
CA GLN A 110 51.49 52.38 -4.36
C GLN A 110 49.96 52.47 -4.56
N GLN A 111 49.19 52.05 -3.59
CA GLN A 111 47.72 51.96 -3.65
C GLN A 111 47.17 51.04 -4.76
N GLU A 112 48.00 50.13 -5.27
CA GLU A 112 47.61 49.10 -6.22
C GLU A 112 47.09 47.85 -5.49
N PRO A 113 46.40 46.93 -6.18
CA PRO A 113 45.98 45.65 -5.57
C PRO A 113 47.19 44.90 -5.02
N ALA A 114 47.25 44.74 -3.70
CA ALA A 114 48.40 44.21 -2.99
C ALA A 114 48.17 42.79 -2.43
N LEU A 115 46.94 42.30 -2.48
CA LEU A 115 46.57 40.98 -1.96
C LEU A 115 46.79 39.93 -3.04
N ASN A 116 47.76 39.02 -2.82
CA ASN A 116 48.07 37.92 -3.71
C ASN A 116 47.31 36.67 -3.38
N ALA A 117 47.31 36.30 -2.11
CA ALA A 117 46.63 35.11 -1.62
C ALA A 117 46.18 35.27 -0.17
N VAL A 118 45.26 34.39 0.21
CA VAL A 118 44.71 34.31 1.57
C VAL A 118 44.65 32.86 1.97
N ASP A 119 45.19 32.51 3.14
CA ASP A 119 45.03 31.21 3.78
C ASP A 119 43.95 31.31 4.87
N LEU A 120 42.85 30.63 4.65
CA LEU A 120 41.77 30.49 5.60
C LEU A 120 42.08 29.37 6.60
N HIS A 121 41.88 29.62 7.87
CA HIS A 121 41.98 28.64 8.94
C HIS A 121 40.74 28.68 9.82
N ASP A 122 40.04 27.52 9.96
CA ASP A 122 38.82 27.36 10.76
C ASP A 122 37.74 28.42 10.46
N ALA A 123 37.46 28.64 9.19
CA ALA A 123 36.37 29.52 8.80
C ALA A 123 35.02 28.83 8.90
N LYS A 124 33.98 29.62 9.16
CA LYS A 124 32.56 29.18 9.20
C LYS A 124 31.76 30.02 8.23
N ILE A 125 31.11 29.36 7.28
CA ILE A 125 30.24 30.01 6.30
C ILE A 125 28.81 29.54 6.53
N SER A 126 27.87 30.48 6.46
CA SER A 126 26.44 30.22 6.62
C SER A 126 25.69 30.80 5.42
N ILE A 127 25.25 29.94 4.51
CA ILE A 127 24.58 30.30 3.27
C ILE A 127 23.09 29.99 3.40
N PRO A 128 22.16 30.88 3.00
CA PRO A 128 20.74 30.57 2.97
C PRO A 128 20.45 29.48 1.93
N VAL A 129 19.57 28.52 2.26
CA VAL A 129 19.15 27.45 1.35
C VAL A 129 18.44 28.02 0.12
N ASP A 130 17.62 29.03 0.35
CA ASP A 130 16.96 29.81 -0.69
C ASP A 130 17.22 31.30 -0.43
N PRO A 131 17.98 31.99 -1.30
CA PRO A 131 18.21 33.41 -1.15
C PRO A 131 16.93 34.26 -1.15
N SER A 132 15.91 33.82 -1.90
CA SER A 132 14.62 34.51 -2.01
C SER A 132 13.72 34.27 -0.78
N TYR A 133 13.95 33.19 -0.03
CA TYR A 133 13.20 32.84 1.18
C TYR A 133 14.13 32.53 2.38
N PRO A 134 14.67 33.55 3.04
CA PRO A 134 15.67 33.40 4.11
C PRO A 134 15.22 32.59 5.34
N LYS A 135 13.91 32.35 5.49
CA LYS A 135 13.34 31.49 6.56
C LYS A 135 13.43 29.99 6.25
N ALA A 136 13.74 29.62 5.02
CA ALA A 136 13.82 28.20 4.59
C ALA A 136 15.00 27.41 5.21
N GLY A 137 15.85 28.06 6.00
CA GLY A 137 17.01 27.42 6.63
C GLY A 137 18.33 27.92 6.07
N ARG A 138 19.44 27.49 6.67
CA ARG A 138 20.80 27.86 6.28
C ARG A 138 21.72 26.65 6.28
N ILE A 139 22.52 26.51 5.21
CA ILE A 139 23.61 25.56 5.15
C ILE A 139 24.79 26.14 5.91
N ARG A 140 25.32 25.39 6.87
CA ARG A 140 26.51 25.76 7.63
C ARG A 140 27.67 24.89 7.21
N VAL A 141 28.74 25.51 6.74
CA VAL A 141 30.02 24.85 6.51
C VAL A 141 30.98 25.31 7.59
N THR A 142 31.60 24.38 8.27
CA THR A 142 32.49 24.63 9.41
C THR A 142 33.86 24.04 9.17
N GLY A 143 34.87 24.53 9.92
CA GLY A 143 36.24 24.02 9.83
C GLY A 143 36.87 24.24 8.46
N ILE A 144 36.48 25.32 7.76
CA ILE A 144 36.97 25.58 6.41
C ILE A 144 38.45 25.94 6.48
N GLN A 145 39.25 25.21 5.70
CA GLN A 145 40.64 25.50 5.41
C GLN A 145 40.78 25.62 3.92
N SER A 146 41.41 26.69 3.45
CA SER A 146 41.58 26.92 1.99
C SER A 146 42.66 27.92 1.72
N ARG A 147 43.32 27.79 0.59
CA ARG A 147 44.16 28.81 0.01
C ARG A 147 43.49 29.45 -1.20
N ILE A 148 43.27 30.75 -1.12
CA ILE A 148 42.58 31.56 -2.12
C ILE A 148 43.55 32.53 -2.76
N TYR A 149 43.65 32.50 -4.07
CA TYR A 149 44.49 33.40 -4.87
C TYR A 149 43.63 34.45 -5.54
N PHE A 150 44.11 35.67 -5.53
CA PHE A 150 43.44 36.82 -6.10
C PHE A 150 44.18 37.26 -7.39
N PHE A 151 43.47 37.25 -8.51
CA PHE A 151 43.92 37.75 -9.81
C PHE A 151 42.96 38.81 -10.31
N PRO A 152 43.38 39.73 -11.21
CA PRO A 152 42.46 40.66 -11.84
C PRO A 152 41.28 39.94 -12.49
N GLY A 153 40.04 40.25 -12.02
CA GLY A 153 38.81 39.65 -12.53
C GLY A 153 38.58 38.17 -12.19
N ARG A 154 39.47 37.54 -11.39
CA ARG A 154 39.36 36.12 -11.06
C ARG A 154 39.90 35.81 -9.68
N ILE A 155 39.18 34.93 -8.96
CA ILE A 155 39.59 34.35 -7.68
C ILE A 155 39.73 32.83 -7.86
N GLU A 156 40.86 32.26 -7.52
CA GLU A 156 41.08 30.81 -7.49
C GLU A 156 41.07 30.29 -6.08
N VAL A 157 40.25 29.27 -5.84
CA VAL A 157 40.17 28.53 -4.57
C VAL A 157 40.90 27.20 -4.77
N ARG A 158 41.95 26.96 -4.03
CA ARG A 158 42.72 25.71 -4.07
C ARG A 158 42.57 24.96 -2.77
N GLN A 159 42.35 23.67 -2.87
CA GLN A 159 42.31 22.75 -1.74
C GLN A 159 41.44 23.25 -0.57
N ALA A 160 40.24 23.74 -0.88
CA ALA A 160 39.29 24.06 0.15
C ALA A 160 38.78 22.76 0.78
N SER A 161 38.90 22.65 2.10
CA SER A 161 38.32 21.57 2.88
C SER A 161 37.39 22.13 3.96
N GLY A 162 36.39 21.35 4.38
CA GLY A 162 35.45 21.78 5.41
C GLY A 162 34.46 20.65 5.74
N VAL A 163 33.52 20.92 6.64
CA VAL A 163 32.49 19.97 7.03
C VAL A 163 31.11 20.60 6.84
N VAL A 164 30.23 19.93 6.09
CA VAL A 164 28.84 20.30 5.88
C VAL A 164 27.92 19.12 6.17
N PHE A 165 26.95 19.25 7.07
CA PHE A 165 26.06 18.15 7.50
C PHE A 165 26.80 16.88 7.96
N GLY A 166 28.02 17.00 8.49
CA GLY A 166 28.86 15.87 8.85
C GLY A 166 29.64 15.24 7.69
N ILE A 167 29.52 15.79 6.47
CA ILE A 167 30.25 15.36 5.26
C ILE A 167 31.55 16.15 5.14
N HIS A 168 32.66 15.48 4.97
CA HIS A 168 33.95 16.11 4.67
C HIS A 168 33.97 16.56 3.22
N LEU A 169 34.07 17.85 3.04
CA LEU A 169 34.12 18.52 1.75
C LEU A 169 35.56 18.76 1.32
N GLN A 170 35.91 18.43 0.08
CA GLN A 170 37.10 18.89 -0.58
C GLN A 170 36.72 19.56 -1.92
N ALA A 171 37.08 20.80 -2.08
CA ALA A 171 36.70 21.57 -3.27
C ALA A 171 37.87 22.39 -3.80
N SER A 172 37.90 22.56 -5.11
CA SER A 172 38.77 23.55 -5.79
C SER A 172 37.97 24.23 -6.90
N GLY A 173 38.33 25.45 -7.24
CA GLY A 173 37.58 26.11 -8.31
C GLY A 173 37.96 27.55 -8.57
N THR A 174 37.18 28.17 -9.43
CA THR A 174 37.42 29.52 -9.92
C THR A 174 36.13 30.34 -9.85
N LEU A 175 36.24 31.55 -9.30
CA LEU A 175 35.21 32.57 -9.32
C LEU A 175 35.67 33.65 -10.32
N VAL A 176 34.85 33.96 -11.30
CA VAL A 176 35.14 35.00 -12.33
C VAL A 176 34.25 36.19 -12.04
N ASN A 177 34.70 37.40 -12.39
CA ASN A 177 34.01 38.67 -12.19
C ASN A 177 33.57 38.92 -10.73
N PRO A 178 34.46 38.82 -9.74
CA PRO A 178 34.10 38.94 -8.33
C PRO A 178 33.53 40.32 -7.96
N ALA A 179 33.92 41.37 -8.74
CA ALA A 179 33.41 42.72 -8.47
C ALA A 179 31.94 42.91 -8.86
N ASP A 180 31.39 42.04 -9.71
CA ASP A 180 30.00 42.07 -10.19
C ASP A 180 29.08 41.22 -9.35
N PHE A 181 29.60 40.67 -8.25
CA PHE A 181 28.77 39.85 -7.33
C PHE A 181 27.64 40.70 -6.73
N THR A 182 26.46 40.53 -7.27
CA THR A 182 25.22 40.95 -6.67
C THR A 182 24.42 39.71 -6.31
N LEU A 183 23.99 39.58 -5.08
CA LEU A 183 22.90 38.69 -4.75
C LEU A 183 21.66 39.28 -5.46
N VAL A 184 21.47 38.86 -6.73
CA VAL A 184 20.27 39.25 -7.46
C VAL A 184 19.08 38.73 -6.66
N PRO A 185 18.18 39.58 -6.15
CA PRO A 185 16.89 39.10 -5.69
C PRO A 185 16.31 38.40 -6.92
N SER A 186 15.86 37.15 -6.78
CA SER A 186 15.03 36.52 -7.82
C SER A 186 14.04 37.57 -8.30
N PRO A 187 13.93 37.84 -9.62
CA PRO A 187 12.91 38.75 -10.09
C PRO A 187 11.62 38.30 -9.39
N GLU A 188 10.94 39.21 -8.72
CA GLU A 188 9.59 38.98 -8.28
C GLU A 188 8.85 38.49 -9.52
N ILE A 189 8.72 37.17 -9.63
CA ILE A 189 7.75 36.56 -10.54
C ILE A 189 6.46 37.10 -10.00
N ALA A 190 5.93 38.09 -10.70
CA ALA A 190 4.66 38.72 -10.40
C ALA A 190 3.72 37.56 -10.06
N ALA A 191 3.34 37.50 -8.80
CA ALA A 191 2.53 36.42 -8.27
C ALA A 191 1.21 36.38 -9.04
N GLY A 192 1.19 35.57 -10.10
CA GLY A 192 -0.04 35.07 -10.65
C GLY A 192 -0.68 34.18 -9.59
N PRO A 193 -2.00 34.21 -9.44
CA PRO A 193 -2.67 33.50 -8.38
C PRO A 193 -2.39 31.99 -8.51
N GLU A 194 -1.82 31.41 -7.44
CA GLU A 194 -1.75 29.96 -7.17
C GLU A 194 -0.85 29.08 -8.02
N GLN A 195 0.38 29.47 -8.27
CA GLN A 195 1.40 28.46 -8.51
C GLN A 195 1.94 28.00 -7.15
N LYS A 196 1.64 26.74 -6.77
CA LYS A 196 2.33 26.06 -5.66
C LYS A 196 3.83 26.26 -5.86
N PRO A 197 4.60 26.62 -4.81
CA PRO A 197 6.03 26.74 -4.94
C PRO A 197 6.56 25.43 -5.50
N GLN A 198 7.20 25.50 -6.67
CA GLN A 198 7.91 24.34 -7.23
C GLN A 198 8.90 23.90 -6.16
N GLU A 199 8.80 22.64 -5.70
CA GLU A 199 9.77 22.07 -4.77
C GLU A 199 11.15 22.18 -5.42
N THR A 200 11.95 23.12 -4.94
CA THR A 200 13.29 23.31 -5.43
C THR A 200 14.13 22.09 -5.06
N PHE A 201 15.05 21.69 -5.96
CA PHE A 201 15.93 20.52 -5.78
C PHE A 201 16.68 20.53 -4.44
N LEU A 202 17.20 21.68 -4.05
CA LEU A 202 18.07 21.81 -2.89
C LEU A 202 17.37 21.48 -1.56
N PRO A 203 16.14 21.92 -1.26
CA PRO A 203 15.41 21.51 -0.08
C PRO A 203 15.13 20.00 0.01
N LEU A 204 14.83 19.36 -1.13
CA LEU A 204 14.63 17.90 -1.17
C LEU A 204 15.93 17.15 -0.88
N LEU A 205 17.05 17.59 -1.47
CA LEU A 205 18.37 17.03 -1.23
C LEU A 205 18.78 17.18 0.25
N ILE A 206 18.60 18.36 0.84
CA ILE A 206 18.92 18.59 2.26
C ILE A 206 18.09 17.69 3.17
N LYS A 207 16.79 17.59 2.91
CA LYS A 207 15.90 16.72 3.67
C LYS A 207 16.33 15.26 3.59
N GLU A 208 16.78 14.79 2.42
CA GLU A 208 17.29 13.43 2.30
C GLU A 208 18.63 13.24 3.01
N ILE A 209 19.54 14.21 2.90
CA ILE A 209 20.82 14.18 3.65
C ILE A 209 20.58 14.15 5.17
N GLU A 210 19.59 14.87 5.69
CA GLU A 210 19.23 14.85 7.11
C GLU A 210 18.72 13.47 7.60
N ASN A 211 18.18 12.65 6.69
CA ASN A 211 17.77 11.26 6.97
C ASN A 211 18.96 10.29 7.01
N LEU A 212 20.14 10.72 6.51
CA LEU A 212 21.36 9.91 6.50
C LEU A 212 22.16 10.14 7.78
N ARG A 213 22.77 9.09 8.30
CA ARG A 213 23.74 9.13 9.39
C ARG A 213 24.95 8.31 9.02
N PHE A 214 26.12 8.75 9.46
CA PHE A 214 27.41 8.16 9.15
C PHE A 214 28.05 7.71 10.48
N PRO A 215 27.86 6.44 10.89
CA PRO A 215 28.23 6.00 12.25
C PRO A 215 29.73 5.78 12.47
N GLU A 216 30.48 5.48 11.41
CA GLU A 216 31.89 5.11 11.52
C GLU A 216 32.79 6.24 10.99
N GLU A 217 32.89 6.37 9.68
CA GLU A 217 33.70 7.41 9.04
C GLU A 217 32.82 8.46 8.37
N PRO A 218 33.17 9.76 8.49
CA PRO A 218 32.44 10.79 7.78
C PRO A 218 32.60 10.62 6.27
N PRO A 219 31.53 10.80 5.49
CA PRO A 219 31.59 10.71 4.04
C PRO A 219 32.48 11.80 3.46
N GLN A 220 33.07 11.53 2.29
CA GLN A 220 33.91 12.45 1.55
C GLN A 220 33.15 12.95 0.31
N LEU A 221 33.18 14.25 0.08
CA LEU A 221 32.60 14.91 -1.08
C LEU A 221 33.66 15.75 -1.77
N ASP A 222 34.07 15.33 -2.94
CA ASP A 222 35.07 16.00 -3.78
C ASP A 222 34.42 16.61 -5.02
N PHE A 223 34.77 17.85 -5.38
CA PHE A 223 34.35 18.45 -6.65
C PHE A 223 35.21 19.62 -7.03
N THR A 224 35.18 19.96 -8.33
CA THR A 224 35.69 21.24 -8.84
C THR A 224 34.54 22.13 -9.26
N PHE A 225 34.70 23.44 -9.07
CA PHE A 225 33.66 24.38 -9.43
C PHE A 225 34.18 25.55 -10.23
N GLN A 226 33.32 26.08 -11.08
CA GLN A 226 33.54 27.36 -11.78
C GLN A 226 32.24 28.14 -11.77
N VAL A 227 32.29 29.39 -11.39
CA VAL A 227 31.11 30.26 -11.40
C VAL A 227 31.50 31.67 -11.87
N ASP A 228 30.70 32.27 -12.73
CA ASP A 228 30.74 33.67 -13.04
C ASP A 228 29.80 34.41 -12.09
N LEU A 229 30.35 35.26 -11.23
CA LEU A 229 29.57 35.97 -10.22
C LEU A 229 28.67 37.06 -10.81
N ALA A 230 28.93 37.51 -12.06
CA ALA A 230 27.97 38.32 -12.80
C ALA A 230 26.74 37.53 -13.28
N ASN A 231 26.84 36.19 -13.36
CA ASN A 231 25.75 35.31 -13.71
C ASN A 231 25.72 34.07 -12.77
N PRO A 232 25.04 34.12 -11.64
CA PRO A 232 24.99 32.99 -10.68
C PRO A 232 24.51 31.66 -11.28
N PHE A 233 23.74 31.70 -12.38
CA PHE A 233 23.27 30.50 -13.09
C PHE A 233 24.37 29.84 -13.94
N SER A 234 25.57 30.45 -14.05
CA SER A 234 26.73 29.88 -14.72
C SER A 234 27.49 28.84 -13.88
N LEU A 235 27.02 28.51 -12.67
CA LEU A 235 27.68 27.53 -11.81
C LEU A 235 27.87 26.20 -12.54
N ARG A 236 29.13 25.79 -12.63
CA ARG A 236 29.54 24.48 -13.14
C ARG A 236 30.20 23.71 -12.01
N LEU A 237 29.74 22.48 -11.78
CA LEU A 237 30.39 21.52 -10.90
C LEU A 237 30.85 20.34 -11.74
N GLN A 238 32.12 20.01 -11.64
CA GLN A 238 32.75 18.93 -12.41
C GLN A 238 33.40 17.94 -11.46
N GLY A 239 33.38 16.64 -11.81
CA GLY A 239 34.01 15.60 -11.03
C GLY A 239 33.40 15.46 -9.62
N GLY A 240 32.14 15.79 -9.45
CA GLY A 240 31.45 15.60 -8.16
C GLY A 240 31.45 14.12 -7.77
N HIS A 241 32.04 13.80 -6.62
CA HIS A 241 32.13 12.43 -6.10
C HIS A 241 31.86 12.43 -4.61
N LEU A 242 30.72 11.82 -4.23
CA LEU A 242 30.36 11.58 -2.83
C LEU A 242 30.55 10.10 -2.53
N PHE A 243 31.40 9.80 -1.58
CA PHE A 243 31.72 8.44 -1.14
C PHE A 243 31.50 8.30 0.36
N ALA A 244 30.90 7.15 0.77
CA ALA A 244 30.81 6.74 2.17
C ALA A 244 30.89 5.22 2.26
N GLU A 245 31.74 4.71 3.16
CA GLU A 245 31.86 3.26 3.35
C GLU A 245 30.64 2.68 4.06
N THR A 246 30.18 3.35 5.12
CA THR A 246 29.02 2.96 5.92
C THR A 246 28.09 4.15 6.13
N LEU A 247 26.80 3.91 6.01
CA LEU A 247 25.76 4.90 6.30
C LEU A 247 24.49 4.21 6.77
N THR A 248 23.61 4.97 7.42
CA THR A 248 22.26 4.53 7.74
C THR A 248 21.24 5.54 7.21
N ARG A 249 20.15 5.04 6.61
CA ARG A 249 18.99 5.85 6.24
C ARG A 249 17.82 5.49 7.16
N MET A 250 17.39 6.42 8.00
CA MET A 250 16.32 6.17 8.99
C MET A 250 16.55 4.87 9.81
N ASN A 251 17.80 4.60 10.22
CA ASN A 251 18.29 3.41 10.91
C ASN A 251 18.43 2.14 10.05
N TYR A 252 18.16 2.20 8.73
CA TYR A 252 18.44 1.11 7.82
C TYR A 252 19.93 1.14 7.41
N PRO A 253 20.71 0.05 7.60
CA PRO A 253 22.14 0.05 7.30
C PRO A 253 22.38 -0.09 5.80
N LEU A 254 23.22 0.78 5.29
CA LEU A 254 23.69 0.81 3.91
C LEU A 254 25.21 0.88 3.88
N ARG A 255 25.82 0.47 2.79
CA ARG A 255 27.27 0.45 2.59
C ARG A 255 27.65 0.89 1.18
N ASN A 256 28.91 1.30 1.01
CA ASN A 256 29.51 1.59 -0.28
C ASN A 256 28.71 2.59 -1.11
N LEU A 257 28.29 3.71 -0.48
CA LEU A 257 27.74 4.83 -1.25
C LEU A 257 28.83 5.36 -2.18
N ASP A 258 28.60 5.34 -3.48
CA ASP A 258 29.44 5.92 -4.52
C ASP A 258 28.53 6.70 -5.46
N CYS A 259 28.56 8.03 -5.35
CA CYS A 259 27.72 8.93 -6.12
C CYS A 259 28.59 9.89 -6.94
N GLN A 260 28.50 9.79 -8.25
CA GLN A 260 29.23 10.64 -9.21
C GLN A 260 28.26 11.53 -9.94
N PHE A 261 28.52 12.82 -9.93
CA PHE A 261 27.64 13.81 -10.51
C PHE A 261 28.37 15.02 -11.11
N SER A 262 27.68 15.76 -11.94
CA SER A 262 28.11 17.04 -12.47
C SER A 262 26.94 18.01 -12.59
N LEU A 263 27.25 19.30 -12.64
CA LEU A 263 26.26 20.36 -12.90
C LEU A 263 26.86 21.31 -13.95
N GLU A 264 26.23 21.44 -15.08
CA GLU A 264 26.65 22.36 -16.13
C GLU A 264 25.43 22.96 -16.82
N ASN A 265 25.45 24.28 -17.04
CA ASN A 265 24.36 25.00 -17.70
C ASN A 265 22.99 24.72 -17.11
N GLN A 266 22.89 24.74 -15.79
CA GLN A 266 21.67 24.40 -15.01
C GLN A 266 21.16 22.97 -15.23
N ARG A 267 21.98 22.08 -15.78
CA ARG A 267 21.69 20.66 -15.92
C ARG A 267 22.52 19.88 -14.91
N PHE A 268 21.85 19.25 -13.98
CA PHE A 268 22.43 18.28 -13.05
C PHE A 268 22.42 16.90 -13.69
N ASP A 269 23.59 16.28 -13.82
CA ASP A 269 23.76 14.93 -14.35
C ASP A 269 24.28 14.01 -13.25
N LEU A 270 23.46 13.05 -12.83
CA LEU A 270 23.83 11.93 -11.96
C LEU A 270 24.40 10.82 -12.85
N GLN A 271 25.70 10.71 -12.91
CA GLN A 271 26.40 9.75 -13.76
C GLN A 271 26.35 8.34 -13.17
N LYS A 272 26.43 8.26 -11.83
CA LYS A 272 26.39 7.01 -11.08
C LYS A 272 25.90 7.29 -9.67
N LEU A 273 24.94 6.52 -9.21
CA LEU A 273 24.65 6.30 -7.80
C LEU A 273 24.69 4.80 -7.56
N PHE A 274 25.60 4.37 -6.71
CA PHE A 274 25.73 2.98 -6.28
C PHE A 274 25.62 2.95 -4.76
N ILE A 275 24.76 2.04 -4.25
CA ILE A 275 24.59 1.76 -2.83
C ILE A 275 24.34 0.28 -2.67
N ARG A 276 24.81 -0.31 -1.58
CA ARG A 276 24.62 -1.71 -1.24
C ARG A 276 24.02 -1.84 0.16
N ASP A 277 23.19 -2.85 0.35
CA ASP A 277 22.81 -3.34 1.69
C ASP A 277 23.39 -4.74 1.96
N ALA A 278 22.83 -5.47 2.91
CA ALA A 278 23.24 -6.84 3.21
C ALA A 278 22.78 -7.86 2.15
N HIS A 279 21.83 -7.48 1.30
CA HIS A 279 21.10 -8.39 0.42
C HIS A 279 21.36 -8.09 -1.06
N GLY A 280 21.49 -6.82 -1.44
CA GLY A 280 21.63 -6.44 -2.85
C GLY A 280 22.26 -5.07 -3.07
N GLU A 281 22.10 -4.58 -4.29
CA GLU A 281 22.72 -3.37 -4.80
C GLU A 281 21.67 -2.48 -5.47
N LEU A 282 21.88 -1.18 -5.39
CA LEU A 282 21.13 -0.18 -6.14
C LEU A 282 22.07 0.56 -7.06
N PHE A 283 21.67 0.66 -8.32
CA PHE A 283 22.28 1.52 -9.33
C PHE A 283 21.27 2.55 -9.81
N ALA A 284 21.67 3.81 -9.86
CA ALA A 284 20.85 4.84 -10.46
C ALA A 284 21.69 5.80 -11.30
N THR A 285 21.08 6.30 -12.37
CA THR A 285 21.60 7.37 -13.22
C THR A 285 20.46 8.33 -13.56
N GLY A 286 20.79 9.57 -13.91
CA GLY A 286 19.73 10.48 -14.30
C GLY A 286 20.24 11.88 -14.61
N ASN A 287 19.35 12.70 -15.10
CA ASN A 287 19.61 14.11 -15.28
C ASN A 287 18.40 14.96 -14.90
N TRP A 288 18.68 16.16 -14.48
CA TRP A 288 17.67 17.14 -14.13
C TRP A 288 18.04 18.50 -14.69
N ASN A 289 17.22 19.04 -15.57
CA ASN A 289 17.32 20.42 -16.03
C ASN A 289 16.64 21.34 -14.99
N LEU A 290 17.45 22.09 -14.26
CA LEU A 290 16.97 22.97 -13.19
C LEU A 290 16.18 24.18 -13.71
N ALA A 291 16.38 24.56 -14.99
CA ALA A 291 15.67 25.67 -15.63
C ALA A 291 14.25 25.26 -16.08
N THR A 292 14.11 24.08 -16.68
CA THR A 292 12.83 23.60 -17.22
C THR A 292 12.09 22.68 -16.26
N GLY A 293 12.77 22.17 -15.23
CA GLY A 293 12.22 21.17 -14.30
C GLY A 293 12.17 19.74 -14.87
N GLU A 294 12.64 19.53 -16.10
CA GLU A 294 12.69 18.21 -16.74
C GLU A 294 13.64 17.28 -16.01
N LYS A 295 13.16 16.06 -15.72
CA LYS A 295 13.92 15.00 -15.05
C LYS A 295 13.86 13.73 -15.89
N ASN A 296 14.99 13.05 -15.96
CA ASN A 296 15.06 11.71 -16.53
C ASN A 296 15.97 10.87 -15.64
N PHE A 297 15.53 9.67 -15.27
CA PHE A 297 16.30 8.79 -14.42
C PHE A 297 16.05 7.32 -14.74
N GLN A 298 17.01 6.50 -14.39
CA GLN A 298 16.94 5.03 -14.42
C GLN A 298 17.46 4.51 -13.10
N ILE A 299 16.73 3.58 -12.51
CA ILE A 299 17.06 2.94 -11.24
C ILE A 299 16.89 1.44 -11.41
N ARG A 300 17.89 0.69 -10.97
CA ARG A 300 17.82 -0.75 -10.78
C ARG A 300 18.16 -1.05 -9.34
N SER A 301 17.30 -1.75 -8.64
CA SER A 301 17.44 -2.03 -7.21
C SER A 301 17.18 -3.49 -6.90
N GLY A 302 18.12 -4.11 -6.20
CA GLY A 302 17.98 -5.37 -5.49
C GLY A 302 18.05 -5.20 -3.97
N LEU A 303 17.86 -3.97 -3.45
CA LEU A 303 17.84 -3.71 -2.00
C LEU A 303 16.56 -4.24 -1.35
N ASN A 304 16.62 -4.49 -0.06
CA ASN A 304 15.40 -4.78 0.72
C ASN A 304 14.55 -3.51 0.89
N LEU A 305 13.76 -3.20 -0.16
CA LEU A 305 12.96 -1.99 -0.24
C LEU A 305 11.91 -1.87 0.86
N THR A 306 11.41 -2.99 1.40
CA THR A 306 10.41 -2.95 2.48
C THR A 306 11.00 -2.43 3.78
N GLU A 307 12.21 -2.85 4.13
CA GLU A 307 12.90 -2.34 5.30
C GLU A 307 13.42 -0.92 5.08
N LEU A 308 13.98 -0.64 3.91
CA LEU A 308 14.46 0.69 3.54
C LEU A 308 13.34 1.75 3.60
N LEU A 309 12.11 1.40 3.19
CA LEU A 309 10.95 2.30 3.16
C LEU A 309 10.01 2.15 4.38
N ALA A 310 10.28 1.23 5.30
CA ALA A 310 9.39 0.93 6.43
C ALA A 310 9.07 2.14 7.32
N ASN A 311 9.99 3.09 7.42
CA ASN A 311 9.85 4.31 8.20
C ASN A 311 9.39 5.51 7.37
N ASP A 312 9.22 5.34 6.06
CA ASP A 312 8.73 6.39 5.18
C ASP A 312 7.18 6.43 5.22
N ARG A 313 6.63 7.61 5.57
CA ARG A 313 5.17 7.81 5.66
C ARG A 313 4.47 7.72 4.30
N GLY A 314 5.21 7.83 3.21
CA GLY A 314 4.67 7.77 1.84
C GLY A 314 4.28 6.36 1.38
N PHE A 315 4.74 5.31 2.06
CA PHE A 315 4.57 3.92 1.62
C PHE A 315 4.03 2.99 2.72
N PRO A 316 2.81 3.24 3.24
CA PRO A 316 2.27 2.47 4.37
C PRO A 316 2.05 0.97 4.05
N TRP A 317 1.87 0.62 2.78
CA TRP A 317 1.66 -0.76 2.31
C TRP A 317 2.92 -1.64 2.43
N THR A 318 4.11 -1.06 2.51
CA THR A 318 5.37 -1.81 2.68
C THR A 318 5.43 -2.58 3.99
N LYS A 319 4.68 -2.15 5.02
CA LYS A 319 4.62 -2.84 6.32
C LYS A 319 3.97 -4.21 6.24
N GLU A 320 3.08 -4.41 5.29
CA GLU A 320 2.35 -5.67 5.07
C GLU A 320 3.05 -6.59 4.07
N LEU A 321 4.07 -6.08 3.37
CA LEU A 321 4.86 -6.78 2.37
C LEU A 321 6.21 -7.20 2.97
N LYS A 322 6.56 -8.49 2.86
CA LYS A 322 7.83 -9.02 3.33
C LYS A 322 8.44 -9.88 2.22
N PHE A 323 9.73 -9.74 2.01
CA PHE A 323 10.50 -10.53 1.06
C PHE A 323 11.41 -11.51 1.82
N ASP A 324 11.49 -12.74 1.34
CA ASP A 324 12.50 -13.71 1.80
C ASP A 324 13.82 -13.43 1.04
N ASP A 325 13.73 -13.07 -0.24
CA ASP A 325 14.83 -12.56 -1.07
C ASP A 325 14.51 -11.12 -1.54
N PRO A 326 15.52 -10.24 -1.66
CA PRO A 326 15.28 -8.86 -2.06
C PRO A 326 14.67 -8.77 -3.46
N PRO A 327 13.68 -7.88 -3.67
CA PRO A 327 13.01 -7.76 -4.95
C PRO A 327 13.89 -7.10 -6.00
N GLU A 328 13.85 -7.58 -7.23
CA GLU A 328 14.41 -6.84 -8.35
C GLU A 328 13.39 -5.84 -8.89
N VAL A 329 13.79 -4.56 -8.87
CA VAL A 329 12.97 -3.45 -9.35
C VAL A 329 13.77 -2.65 -10.36
N GLU A 330 13.26 -2.55 -11.58
CA GLU A 330 13.76 -1.62 -12.58
C GLU A 330 12.74 -0.47 -12.75
N LEU A 331 13.21 0.75 -12.63
CA LEU A 331 12.39 1.94 -12.72
C LEU A 331 13.05 2.97 -13.64
N SER A 332 12.32 3.47 -14.60
CA SER A 332 12.71 4.64 -15.38
C SER A 332 11.65 5.73 -15.27
N GLY A 333 12.08 6.98 -15.26
CA GLY A 333 11.16 8.10 -15.16
C GLY A 333 11.59 9.26 -16.05
N VAL A 334 10.60 9.89 -16.68
CA VAL A 334 10.78 11.11 -17.47
C VAL A 334 9.73 12.11 -17.04
N SER A 335 10.18 13.28 -16.60
CA SER A 335 9.28 14.41 -16.31
C SER A 335 9.16 15.29 -17.55
N ARG A 336 7.94 15.75 -17.81
CA ARG A 336 7.68 16.73 -18.87
C ARG A 336 7.79 18.15 -18.33
N PRO A 337 7.94 19.15 -19.19
CA PRO A 337 7.97 20.56 -18.76
C PRO A 337 6.70 21.00 -18.01
N ASP A 338 5.56 20.31 -18.22
CA ASP A 338 4.30 20.52 -17.50
C ASP A 338 4.30 20.01 -16.05
N GLY A 339 5.45 19.48 -15.58
CA GLY A 339 5.62 18.95 -14.22
C GLY A 339 5.09 17.53 -14.02
N HIS A 340 4.44 16.91 -15.01
CA HIS A 340 3.97 15.55 -14.91
C HIS A 340 5.11 14.55 -15.07
N LEU A 341 5.32 13.72 -14.06
CA LEU A 341 6.29 12.64 -14.05
C LEU A 341 5.66 11.37 -14.62
N ARG A 342 6.30 10.78 -15.64
CA ARG A 342 5.95 9.48 -16.18
C ARG A 342 6.97 8.46 -15.72
N PHE A 343 6.50 7.45 -15.02
CA PHE A 343 7.29 6.28 -14.59
C PHE A 343 6.97 5.08 -15.48
N LEU A 344 7.97 4.31 -15.77
CA LEU A 344 7.90 2.98 -16.37
C LEU A 344 8.74 2.06 -15.49
N GLY A 345 8.26 0.89 -15.16
CA GLY A 345 9.02 -0.03 -14.33
C GLY A 345 8.66 -1.47 -14.54
N LYS A 346 9.60 -2.34 -14.13
CA LYS A 346 9.43 -3.79 -14.04
C LYS A 346 9.61 -4.21 -12.60
N LEU A 347 8.73 -5.09 -12.16
CA LEU A 347 8.76 -5.72 -10.84
C LEU A 347 9.02 -7.20 -11.05
N ASP A 348 10.01 -7.73 -10.38
CA ASP A 348 10.30 -9.16 -10.31
C ASP A 348 10.55 -9.52 -8.84
N PHE A 349 9.60 -10.24 -8.25
CA PHE A 349 9.61 -10.60 -6.84
C PHE A 349 9.60 -12.12 -6.74
N ASP A 350 10.57 -12.67 -6.05
CA ASP A 350 10.61 -14.07 -5.67
C ASP A 350 10.39 -14.21 -4.16
N GLN A 351 9.68 -15.29 -3.75
CA GLN A 351 9.50 -15.67 -2.35
C GLN A 351 9.10 -14.50 -1.44
N PHE A 352 7.90 -13.97 -1.63
CA PHE A 352 7.39 -12.85 -0.81
C PHE A 352 6.09 -13.21 -0.09
N SER A 353 5.74 -12.44 0.93
CA SER A 353 4.44 -12.52 1.58
C SER A 353 3.77 -11.15 1.68
N TYR A 354 2.46 -11.11 1.45
CA TYR A 354 1.63 -9.93 1.59
C TYR A 354 0.41 -10.25 2.45
N ARG A 355 0.18 -9.47 3.52
CA ARG A 355 -0.87 -9.73 4.52
C ARG A 355 -0.87 -11.18 5.04
N GLY A 356 0.31 -11.77 5.22
CA GLY A 356 0.48 -13.13 5.72
C GLY A 356 0.26 -14.24 4.69
N VAL A 357 -0.13 -13.92 3.45
CA VAL A 357 -0.20 -14.89 2.34
C VAL A 357 1.16 -14.97 1.66
N LYS A 358 1.69 -16.20 1.51
CA LYS A 358 2.98 -16.46 0.87
C LYS A 358 2.82 -16.69 -0.61
N PHE A 359 3.58 -15.99 -1.42
CA PHE A 359 3.66 -16.13 -2.87
C PHE A 359 5.03 -16.66 -3.30
N GLN A 360 5.05 -17.40 -4.39
CA GLN A 360 6.28 -17.94 -4.98
C GLN A 360 6.97 -16.91 -5.87
N SER A 361 6.21 -16.18 -6.67
CA SER A 361 6.75 -15.13 -7.52
C SER A 361 5.67 -14.13 -7.96
N MET A 362 6.11 -12.93 -8.32
CA MET A 362 5.31 -11.91 -9.00
C MET A 362 6.16 -11.21 -10.05
N LYS A 363 5.65 -11.15 -11.28
CA LYS A 363 6.23 -10.34 -12.36
C LYS A 363 5.17 -9.39 -12.89
N ALA A 364 5.54 -8.14 -13.14
CA ALA A 364 4.65 -7.17 -13.73
C ALA A 364 5.44 -6.03 -14.37
N GLU A 365 4.87 -5.42 -15.40
CA GLU A 365 5.29 -4.11 -15.87
C GLU A 365 4.28 -3.08 -15.39
N PHE A 366 4.74 -1.91 -14.98
CA PHE A 366 3.86 -0.83 -14.61
C PHE A 366 4.25 0.49 -15.27
N SER A 367 3.27 1.32 -15.50
CA SER A 367 3.47 2.72 -15.90
C SER A 367 2.56 3.62 -15.08
N LYS A 368 3.07 4.82 -14.74
CA LYS A 368 2.31 5.85 -14.03
C LYS A 368 2.62 7.22 -14.63
N SER A 369 1.58 8.03 -14.84
CA SER A 369 1.70 9.42 -15.32
C SER A 369 0.59 10.25 -14.70
N GLY A 370 0.89 11.11 -13.74
CA GLY A 370 -0.11 11.81 -12.93
C GLY A 370 -1.05 10.82 -12.23
N ASP A 371 -2.36 10.99 -12.41
CA ASP A 371 -3.38 10.11 -11.84
C ASP A 371 -3.61 8.83 -12.66
N SER A 372 -3.01 8.75 -13.84
CA SER A 372 -3.09 7.57 -14.71
C SER A 372 -2.05 6.53 -14.33
N TRP A 373 -2.46 5.26 -14.26
CA TRP A 373 -1.55 4.15 -14.07
C TRP A 373 -2.01 2.90 -14.83
N MET A 374 -1.07 2.07 -15.19
CA MET A 374 -1.28 0.81 -15.87
C MET A 374 -0.36 -0.26 -15.29
N ILE A 375 -0.90 -1.43 -15.12
CA ILE A 375 -0.13 -2.67 -14.85
C ILE A 375 -0.39 -3.58 -16.03
N SER A 376 0.66 -4.09 -16.65
CA SER A 376 0.59 -5.02 -17.78
C SER A 376 1.41 -6.27 -17.50
N ASP A 377 1.04 -7.36 -18.16
CA ASP A 377 1.71 -8.66 -18.07
C ASP A 377 1.92 -9.13 -16.61
N ALA A 378 0.97 -8.75 -15.73
CA ALA A 378 1.03 -9.18 -14.35
C ALA A 378 0.84 -10.68 -14.24
N GLN A 379 1.76 -11.34 -13.56
CA GLN A 379 1.71 -12.76 -13.26
C GLN A 379 2.14 -12.98 -11.82
N VAL A 380 1.23 -13.53 -11.02
CA VAL A 380 1.47 -13.89 -9.62
C VAL A 380 1.32 -15.39 -9.47
N THR A 381 2.31 -16.03 -8.87
CA THR A 381 2.32 -17.46 -8.63
C THR A 381 2.19 -17.73 -7.13
N HIS A 382 1.21 -18.54 -6.77
CA HIS A 382 0.97 -19.04 -5.43
C HIS A 382 0.95 -20.59 -5.47
N ARG A 383 1.19 -21.26 -4.35
CA ARG A 383 1.17 -22.74 -4.28
C ARG A 383 -0.13 -23.37 -4.79
N SER A 384 -1.25 -22.64 -4.72
CA SER A 384 -2.57 -23.12 -5.16
C SER A 384 -2.88 -22.83 -6.62
N GLY A 385 -2.09 -22.01 -7.31
CA GLY A 385 -2.33 -21.63 -8.70
C GLY A 385 -1.71 -20.28 -9.08
N THR A 386 -2.20 -19.68 -10.15
CA THR A 386 -1.67 -18.45 -10.73
C THR A 386 -2.76 -17.41 -10.90
N LEU A 387 -2.36 -16.14 -10.81
CA LEU A 387 -3.17 -14.99 -11.21
C LEU A 387 -2.42 -14.24 -12.30
N SER A 388 -3.05 -13.98 -13.42
CA SER A 388 -2.48 -13.15 -14.48
C SER A 388 -3.49 -12.11 -14.97
N GLY A 389 -2.99 -10.99 -15.49
CA GLY A 389 -3.87 -9.96 -16.05
C GLY A 389 -3.25 -8.60 -16.22
N ASP A 390 -4.10 -7.68 -16.68
CA ASP A 390 -3.76 -6.30 -16.97
C ASP A 390 -4.76 -5.37 -16.27
N VAL A 391 -4.29 -4.22 -15.82
CA VAL A 391 -5.13 -3.16 -15.24
C VAL A 391 -4.74 -1.84 -15.86
N LEU A 392 -5.72 -1.08 -16.33
CA LEU A 392 -5.58 0.28 -16.83
C LEU A 392 -6.50 1.21 -16.05
N ASN A 393 -5.95 2.23 -15.44
CA ASN A 393 -6.70 3.29 -14.77
C ASN A 393 -6.30 4.65 -15.33
N LEU A 394 -7.21 5.26 -16.07
CA LEU A 394 -7.11 6.62 -16.59
C LEU A 394 -8.23 7.47 -15.97
N PRO A 395 -8.10 8.80 -15.92
CA PRO A 395 -9.20 9.66 -15.51
C PRO A 395 -10.48 9.37 -16.28
N GLY A 396 -11.53 8.93 -15.58
CA GLY A 396 -12.82 8.55 -16.19
C GLY A 396 -12.85 7.25 -16.98
N LYS A 397 -11.78 6.44 -16.97
CA LYS A 397 -11.73 5.15 -17.68
C LYS A 397 -10.92 4.13 -16.91
N PHE A 398 -11.58 3.09 -16.45
CA PHE A 398 -10.97 1.93 -15.80
C PHE A 398 -11.18 0.68 -16.67
N ARG A 399 -10.19 -0.19 -16.77
CA ARG A 399 -10.29 -1.50 -17.42
C ARG A 399 -9.37 -2.49 -16.71
N MET A 400 -9.90 -3.69 -16.49
CA MET A 400 -9.15 -4.80 -15.87
C MET A 400 -9.49 -6.10 -16.61
N ARG A 401 -8.48 -6.93 -16.85
CA ARG A 401 -8.60 -8.30 -17.32
C ARG A 401 -7.89 -9.21 -16.35
N ILE A 402 -8.53 -10.28 -15.94
CA ILE A 402 -8.00 -11.21 -14.95
C ILE A 402 -8.23 -12.65 -15.42
N ASN A 403 -7.21 -13.48 -15.27
CA ASN A 403 -7.28 -14.93 -15.30
C ASN A 403 -6.71 -15.45 -13.98
N SER A 404 -7.48 -16.27 -13.27
CA SER A 404 -7.07 -16.82 -11.98
C SER A 404 -7.35 -18.32 -11.90
N THR A 405 -6.37 -19.04 -11.39
CA THR A 405 -6.49 -20.43 -10.95
C THR A 405 -6.18 -20.58 -9.46
N LEU A 406 -6.18 -19.46 -8.72
CA LEU A 406 -5.90 -19.45 -7.28
C LEU A 406 -7.04 -20.07 -6.48
N ASN A 407 -6.69 -20.78 -5.41
CA ASN A 407 -7.68 -21.17 -4.42
C ASN A 407 -8.05 -19.97 -3.56
N PRO A 408 -9.30 -19.44 -3.63
CA PRO A 408 -9.71 -18.23 -2.92
C PRO A 408 -9.60 -18.36 -1.40
N THR A 409 -9.78 -19.57 -0.85
CA THR A 409 -9.71 -19.79 0.60
C THR A 409 -8.30 -19.67 1.16
N GLU A 410 -7.26 -19.91 0.33
CA GLU A 410 -5.87 -19.76 0.72
C GLU A 410 -5.39 -18.30 0.66
N VAL A 411 -6.11 -17.44 -0.08
CA VAL A 411 -5.80 -16.01 -0.23
C VAL A 411 -6.83 -15.11 0.46
N LEU A 412 -7.67 -15.66 1.34
CA LEU A 412 -8.71 -14.93 2.09
C LEU A 412 -8.22 -13.67 2.79
N PRO A 413 -7.02 -13.60 3.42
CA PRO A 413 -6.54 -12.38 4.06
C PRO A 413 -6.42 -11.18 3.12
N LEU A 414 -6.34 -11.41 1.80
CA LEU A 414 -6.27 -10.35 0.79
C LEU A 414 -7.66 -9.81 0.41
N CYS A 415 -8.70 -10.58 0.71
CA CYS A 415 -10.07 -10.26 0.34
C CYS A 415 -10.73 -9.30 1.33
N THR A 416 -11.73 -8.57 0.86
CA THR A 416 -12.57 -7.74 1.73
C THR A 416 -13.36 -8.62 2.71
N PRO A 417 -13.75 -8.12 3.90
CA PRO A 417 -14.53 -8.89 4.88
C PRO A 417 -15.85 -9.45 4.32
N ARG A 418 -16.42 -8.78 3.31
CA ARG A 418 -17.63 -9.25 2.62
C ARG A 418 -17.35 -10.51 1.80
N VAL A 419 -16.28 -10.50 1.03
CA VAL A 419 -15.85 -11.66 0.22
C VAL A 419 -15.42 -12.82 1.13
N GLN A 420 -14.72 -12.54 2.23
CA GLN A 420 -14.36 -13.58 3.21
C GLN A 420 -15.59 -14.31 3.75
N ARG A 421 -16.65 -13.57 4.11
CA ARG A 421 -17.92 -14.17 4.57
C ARG A 421 -18.61 -14.98 3.48
N ALA A 422 -18.61 -14.50 2.25
CA ALA A 422 -19.23 -15.22 1.12
C ALA A 422 -18.50 -16.52 0.77
N LEU A 423 -17.20 -16.59 1.05
CA LEU A 423 -16.37 -17.78 0.79
C LEU A 423 -16.28 -18.73 2.00
N ALA A 424 -16.80 -18.37 3.15
CA ALA A 424 -16.68 -19.15 4.39
C ALA A 424 -17.31 -20.56 4.29
N ASP A 425 -18.37 -20.71 3.48
CA ASP A 425 -19.09 -21.98 3.31
C ASP A 425 -18.53 -22.85 2.16
N TRP A 426 -17.42 -22.39 1.52
CA TRP A 426 -16.83 -23.06 0.38
C TRP A 426 -15.53 -23.78 0.75
N GLU A 427 -15.39 -25.03 0.30
CA GLU A 427 -14.16 -25.84 0.39
C GLU A 427 -13.76 -26.30 -0.99
N PHE A 428 -12.75 -25.66 -1.58
CA PHE A 428 -12.25 -26.00 -2.92
C PHE A 428 -11.24 -27.13 -2.82
N GLN A 429 -11.59 -28.33 -3.27
CA GLN A 429 -10.64 -29.45 -3.42
C GLN A 429 -9.79 -29.26 -4.68
N THR A 430 -10.35 -28.64 -5.71
CA THR A 430 -9.67 -28.18 -6.91
C THR A 430 -9.81 -26.69 -7.01
N PRO A 431 -8.72 -25.94 -7.21
CA PRO A 431 -8.80 -24.49 -7.37
C PRO A 431 -9.75 -24.10 -8.50
N PRO A 432 -10.59 -23.05 -8.30
CA PRO A 432 -11.47 -22.56 -9.34
C PRO A 432 -10.69 -21.85 -10.45
N VAL A 433 -11.23 -21.88 -11.66
CA VAL A 433 -10.73 -21.09 -12.79
C VAL A 433 -11.69 -19.92 -13.00
N VAL A 434 -11.17 -18.70 -12.95
CA VAL A 434 -11.96 -17.47 -13.13
C VAL A 434 -11.32 -16.64 -14.25
N GLN A 435 -12.13 -16.25 -15.22
CA GLN A 435 -11.75 -15.32 -16.28
C GLN A 435 -12.71 -14.15 -16.26
N ALA A 436 -12.20 -12.92 -16.19
CA ALA A 436 -13.03 -11.74 -16.14
C ALA A 436 -12.43 -10.58 -16.92
N THR A 437 -13.32 -9.79 -17.54
CA THR A 437 -13.00 -8.49 -18.10
C THR A 437 -13.96 -7.47 -17.52
N VAL A 438 -13.41 -6.44 -16.89
CA VAL A 438 -14.15 -5.39 -16.19
C VAL A 438 -13.77 -4.04 -16.77
N SER A 439 -14.72 -3.15 -16.94
CA SER A 439 -14.51 -1.79 -17.41
C SER A 439 -15.45 -0.82 -16.71
N GLY A 440 -15.04 0.46 -16.59
CA GLY A 440 -15.84 1.46 -15.91
C GLY A 440 -15.20 2.84 -15.93
N THR A 441 -15.70 3.72 -15.07
CA THR A 441 -15.17 5.08 -14.91
C THR A 441 -14.14 5.20 -13.79
N SER A 442 -14.19 4.30 -12.81
CA SER A 442 -13.26 4.20 -11.69
C SER A 442 -13.11 2.74 -11.24
N PRO A 443 -12.15 2.36 -10.41
CA PRO A 443 -11.99 1.01 -9.87
C PRO A 443 -13.04 0.62 -8.80
N GLU A 444 -13.94 1.53 -8.44
CA GLU A 444 -14.99 1.27 -7.47
C GLU A 444 -16.03 0.29 -8.03
N PHE A 445 -16.46 -0.67 -7.21
CA PHE A 445 -17.38 -1.74 -7.62
C PHE A 445 -18.69 -1.23 -8.24
N ALA A 446 -19.23 -0.13 -7.74
CA ALA A 446 -20.45 0.49 -8.26
C ALA A 446 -20.25 1.20 -9.61
N ALA A 447 -19.02 1.56 -9.96
CA ALA A 447 -18.67 2.31 -11.17
C ALA A 447 -18.20 1.41 -12.32
N VAL A 448 -18.18 0.09 -12.11
CA VAL A 448 -17.68 -0.87 -13.10
C VAL A 448 -18.78 -1.77 -13.62
N SER A 449 -18.60 -2.21 -14.85
CA SER A 449 -19.34 -3.28 -15.50
C SER A 449 -18.38 -4.30 -16.08
N GLY A 450 -18.80 -5.53 -16.23
CA GLY A 450 -17.91 -6.55 -16.75
C GLY A 450 -18.57 -7.88 -16.97
N THR A 451 -17.88 -8.75 -17.66
CA THR A 451 -18.31 -10.13 -17.92
C THR A 451 -17.20 -11.08 -17.58
N GLY A 452 -17.55 -12.31 -17.28
CA GLY A 452 -16.58 -13.36 -17.03
C GLY A 452 -17.19 -14.74 -16.99
N GLN A 453 -16.34 -15.69 -16.72
CA GLN A 453 -16.68 -17.09 -16.58
C GLN A 453 -15.99 -17.68 -15.37
N VAL A 454 -16.67 -18.60 -14.72
CA VAL A 454 -16.12 -19.36 -13.60
C VAL A 454 -16.34 -20.85 -13.83
N TRP A 455 -15.30 -21.63 -13.54
CA TRP A 455 -15.35 -23.07 -13.53
C TRP A 455 -14.84 -23.58 -12.19
N LEU A 456 -15.61 -24.43 -11.56
CA LEU A 456 -15.28 -25.10 -10.33
C LEU A 456 -15.06 -26.59 -10.63
N GLY A 457 -13.98 -27.16 -10.14
CA GLY A 457 -13.80 -28.61 -10.07
C GLY A 457 -14.46 -29.16 -8.81
N LYS A 458 -13.94 -30.25 -8.26
CA LYS A 458 -14.45 -30.83 -7.01
C LYS A 458 -14.42 -29.79 -5.89
N THR A 459 -15.60 -29.50 -5.36
CA THR A 459 -15.80 -28.42 -4.38
C THR A 459 -16.92 -28.82 -3.42
N ARG A 460 -16.84 -28.43 -2.16
CA ARG A 460 -17.97 -28.53 -1.23
C ARG A 460 -18.53 -27.14 -0.98
N PHE A 461 -19.84 -27.04 -1.00
CA PHE A 461 -20.56 -25.87 -0.57
C PHE A 461 -21.55 -26.24 0.53
N ARG A 462 -21.42 -25.64 1.72
CA ARG A 462 -22.17 -25.99 2.91
C ARG A 462 -22.16 -27.51 3.20
N GLY A 463 -21.01 -28.14 3.03
CA GLY A 463 -20.81 -29.58 3.23
C GLY A 463 -21.26 -30.49 2.08
N ALA A 464 -22.06 -30.01 1.13
CA ALA A 464 -22.52 -30.79 -0.03
C ALA A 464 -21.47 -30.80 -1.14
N LEU A 465 -21.08 -31.97 -1.62
CA LEU A 465 -20.07 -32.18 -2.65
C LEU A 465 -20.64 -31.84 -4.05
N LEU A 466 -19.93 -31.05 -4.80
CA LEU A 466 -20.10 -30.77 -6.23
C LEU A 466 -18.95 -31.42 -6.98
N ASN A 467 -19.22 -32.17 -8.06
CA ASN A 467 -18.17 -32.69 -8.91
C ASN A 467 -17.58 -31.62 -9.83
N SER A 468 -18.47 -30.78 -10.35
CA SER A 468 -18.08 -29.58 -11.08
C SER A 468 -19.24 -28.57 -11.12
N ALA A 469 -18.89 -27.31 -11.31
CA ALA A 469 -19.85 -26.27 -11.65
C ALA A 469 -19.25 -25.25 -12.60
N SER A 470 -20.10 -24.63 -13.42
CA SER A 470 -19.70 -23.54 -14.32
C SER A 470 -20.80 -22.49 -14.40
N ALA A 471 -20.40 -21.25 -14.63
CA ALA A 471 -21.31 -20.16 -14.89
C ALA A 471 -20.63 -19.08 -15.73
N THR A 472 -21.44 -18.33 -16.51
CA THR A 472 -21.05 -17.02 -17.01
C THR A 472 -21.60 -15.97 -16.07
N PHE A 473 -20.88 -14.86 -15.86
CA PHE A 473 -21.39 -13.77 -15.04
C PHE A 473 -21.30 -12.42 -15.75
N ASN A 474 -22.23 -11.57 -15.44
CA ASN A 474 -22.28 -10.17 -15.86
C ASN A 474 -22.36 -9.29 -14.61
N LEU A 475 -21.41 -8.39 -14.47
CA LEU A 475 -21.36 -7.37 -13.42
C LEU A 475 -21.89 -6.06 -14.00
N GLN A 476 -22.93 -5.49 -13.42
CA GLN A 476 -23.49 -4.20 -13.81
C GLN A 476 -24.32 -3.59 -12.66
N ASN A 477 -24.25 -2.27 -12.48
CA ASN A 477 -25.07 -1.55 -11.51
C ASN A 477 -25.03 -2.13 -10.09
N ASN A 478 -23.85 -2.46 -9.60
CA ASN A 478 -23.64 -3.07 -8.29
C ASN A 478 -24.31 -4.45 -8.11
N ALA A 479 -24.62 -5.14 -9.20
CA ALA A 479 -25.18 -6.48 -9.20
C ALA A 479 -24.33 -7.44 -10.04
N ILE A 480 -24.29 -8.71 -9.65
CA ILE A 480 -23.69 -9.80 -10.42
C ILE A 480 -24.82 -10.74 -10.82
N ARG A 481 -25.05 -10.87 -12.12
CA ARG A 481 -25.93 -11.86 -12.69
C ARG A 481 -25.09 -13.05 -13.19
N CYS A 482 -25.36 -14.22 -12.68
CA CYS A 482 -24.78 -15.48 -13.11
C CYS A 482 -25.79 -16.20 -14.02
N ASP A 483 -25.45 -16.41 -15.28
CA ASP A 483 -26.25 -17.11 -16.25
C ASP A 483 -25.59 -18.43 -16.64
N GLN A 484 -26.37 -19.31 -17.27
CA GLN A 484 -25.89 -20.62 -17.72
C GLN A 484 -25.19 -21.42 -16.60
N ILE A 485 -25.68 -21.23 -15.37
CA ILE A 485 -25.19 -22.01 -14.25
C ILE A 485 -25.45 -23.49 -14.56
N ARG A 486 -24.41 -24.30 -14.44
CA ARG A 486 -24.50 -25.76 -14.56
C ARG A 486 -23.73 -26.38 -13.40
N VAL A 487 -24.42 -27.13 -12.59
CA VAL A 487 -23.88 -27.88 -11.47
C VAL A 487 -24.00 -29.37 -11.77
N ILE A 488 -22.92 -30.12 -11.58
CA ILE A 488 -22.88 -31.56 -11.80
C ILE A 488 -22.54 -32.26 -10.50
N ARG A 489 -23.34 -33.24 -10.15
CA ARG A 489 -23.14 -34.15 -9.04
C ARG A 489 -23.23 -35.61 -9.53
N ASP A 490 -22.96 -36.54 -8.64
CA ASP A 490 -23.01 -38.00 -9.00
C ASP A 490 -24.43 -38.41 -9.39
N GLU A 491 -25.43 -37.81 -8.77
CA GLU A 491 -26.83 -38.20 -9.01
C GLU A 491 -27.50 -37.42 -10.17
N GLY A 492 -26.95 -36.30 -10.63
CA GLY A 492 -27.58 -35.53 -11.69
C GLY A 492 -26.99 -34.14 -11.94
N ILE A 493 -27.79 -33.29 -12.57
CA ILE A 493 -27.40 -31.97 -13.03
C ILE A 493 -28.42 -30.92 -12.57
N GLY A 494 -27.92 -29.74 -12.19
CA GLY A 494 -28.73 -28.55 -11.97
C GLY A 494 -28.32 -27.44 -12.94
N THR A 495 -29.30 -26.70 -13.44
CA THR A 495 -29.11 -25.52 -14.30
C THR A 495 -29.94 -24.35 -13.81
N GLY A 496 -29.59 -23.13 -14.18
CA GLY A 496 -30.36 -21.96 -13.77
C GLY A 496 -29.60 -20.64 -13.94
N SER A 497 -30.23 -19.58 -13.43
CA SER A 497 -29.64 -18.23 -13.37
C SER A 497 -29.87 -17.64 -11.98
N VAL A 498 -28.89 -16.85 -11.51
CA VAL A 498 -28.94 -16.20 -10.19
C VAL A 498 -28.40 -14.77 -10.33
N THR A 499 -29.14 -13.82 -9.76
CA THR A 499 -28.72 -12.43 -9.67
C THR A 499 -28.47 -12.04 -8.22
N CYS A 500 -27.25 -11.60 -7.89
CA CYS A 500 -26.89 -11.04 -6.59
C CYS A 500 -26.84 -9.52 -6.71
N ASP A 501 -27.84 -8.83 -6.15
CA ASP A 501 -27.90 -7.38 -6.07
C ASP A 501 -27.30 -6.92 -4.73
N PHE A 502 -26.12 -6.32 -4.79
CA PHE A 502 -25.42 -5.84 -3.59
C PHE A 502 -25.91 -4.47 -3.11
N GLY A 503 -26.67 -3.75 -3.93
CA GLY A 503 -27.31 -2.50 -3.55
C GLY A 503 -28.57 -2.74 -2.72
N GLN A 504 -29.30 -3.80 -3.05
CA GLN A 504 -30.52 -4.21 -2.34
C GLN A 504 -30.28 -5.31 -1.30
N ASP A 505 -29.07 -5.86 -1.21
CA ASP A 505 -28.73 -7.04 -0.38
C ASP A 505 -29.66 -8.24 -0.65
N GLN A 506 -29.90 -8.54 -1.93
CA GLN A 506 -30.87 -9.52 -2.39
C GLN A 506 -30.22 -10.51 -3.37
N VAL A 507 -30.64 -11.78 -3.30
CA VAL A 507 -30.35 -12.82 -4.29
C VAL A 507 -31.66 -13.22 -4.97
N THR A 508 -31.75 -13.09 -6.28
CA THR A 508 -32.84 -13.54 -7.11
C THR A 508 -32.44 -14.82 -7.84
N ILE A 509 -33.25 -15.87 -7.67
CA ILE A 509 -33.11 -17.16 -8.33
C ILE A 509 -34.09 -17.21 -9.47
N GLU A 510 -33.61 -17.49 -10.69
CA GLU A 510 -34.43 -17.53 -11.89
C GLU A 510 -34.23 -18.86 -12.62
N ASP A 511 -35.31 -19.49 -13.05
CA ASP A 511 -35.34 -20.64 -13.94
C ASP A 511 -34.40 -21.79 -13.52
N VAL A 512 -34.35 -22.08 -12.20
CA VAL A 512 -33.60 -23.23 -11.74
C VAL A 512 -34.34 -24.51 -12.03
N GLU A 513 -33.69 -25.41 -12.77
CA GLU A 513 -34.11 -26.76 -13.02
C GLU A 513 -33.01 -27.73 -12.56
N ALA A 514 -33.36 -28.68 -11.74
CA ALA A 514 -32.38 -29.63 -11.24
C ALA A 514 -32.95 -31.03 -11.13
N ASN A 515 -32.13 -32.01 -11.44
CA ASN A 515 -32.45 -33.39 -11.17
C ASN A 515 -31.43 -33.90 -10.10
N LEU A 516 -31.60 -33.38 -8.90
CA LEU A 516 -30.75 -33.58 -7.73
C LEU A 516 -31.61 -33.96 -6.53
N TYR A 517 -30.98 -34.59 -5.53
CA TYR A 517 -31.71 -34.90 -4.29
C TYR A 517 -32.08 -33.61 -3.55
N PRO A 518 -33.38 -33.40 -3.23
CA PRO A 518 -33.88 -32.16 -2.62
C PRO A 518 -33.22 -31.82 -1.29
N GLU A 519 -32.91 -32.82 -0.46
CA GLU A 519 -32.28 -32.66 0.85
C GLU A 519 -30.86 -32.05 0.73
N VAL A 520 -30.19 -32.28 -0.40
CA VAL A 520 -28.87 -31.70 -0.69
C VAL A 520 -28.99 -30.28 -1.21
N VAL A 521 -29.88 -30.04 -2.17
CA VAL A 521 -30.11 -28.72 -2.77
C VAL A 521 -30.60 -27.72 -1.73
N ALA A 522 -31.48 -28.18 -0.83
CA ALA A 522 -32.05 -27.36 0.23
C ALA A 522 -30.96 -26.85 1.22
N VAL A 523 -29.90 -27.61 1.49
CA VAL A 523 -28.76 -27.18 2.31
C VAL A 523 -28.06 -25.98 1.70
N TRP A 524 -28.06 -25.82 0.36
CA TRP A 524 -27.46 -24.65 -0.28
C TRP A 524 -28.22 -23.36 0.01
N ILE A 525 -29.55 -23.47 0.25
CA ILE A 525 -30.38 -22.35 0.65
C ILE A 525 -30.22 -22.12 2.17
N ASP A 526 -30.58 -23.12 2.96
CA ASP A 526 -30.45 -23.11 4.43
C ASP A 526 -30.31 -24.55 4.97
N PRO A 527 -29.33 -24.83 5.85
CA PRO A 527 -29.17 -26.16 6.45
C PRO A 527 -30.41 -26.65 7.20
N SER A 528 -31.25 -25.76 7.73
CA SER A 528 -32.49 -26.14 8.43
C SER A 528 -33.56 -26.69 7.48
N VAL A 529 -33.64 -26.12 6.27
CA VAL A 529 -34.55 -26.62 5.22
C VAL A 529 -34.11 -28.01 4.73
N GLY A 530 -32.78 -28.23 4.61
CA GLY A 530 -32.26 -29.58 4.30
C GLY A 530 -32.69 -30.65 5.30
N ARG A 531 -32.72 -30.31 6.62
CA ARG A 531 -33.18 -31.23 7.67
C ARG A 531 -34.65 -31.59 7.57
N LEU A 532 -35.49 -30.66 7.08
CA LEU A 532 -36.94 -30.96 6.87
C LEU A 532 -37.16 -31.98 5.73
N LEU A 533 -36.23 -32.12 4.83
CA LEU A 533 -36.32 -33.05 3.70
C LEU A 533 -35.60 -34.37 3.93
N GLN A 534 -34.84 -34.52 5.00
CA GLN A 534 -34.15 -35.78 5.35
C GLN A 534 -35.08 -37.02 5.48
N PRO A 535 -36.34 -36.91 5.93
CA PRO A 535 -37.25 -38.05 5.97
C PRO A 535 -37.63 -38.63 4.61
N PHE A 536 -37.42 -37.88 3.51
CA PHE A 536 -37.75 -38.35 2.18
C PHE A 536 -36.57 -39.07 1.53
N HIS A 537 -36.77 -40.32 1.12
CA HIS A 537 -35.76 -41.14 0.46
C HIS A 537 -36.21 -41.43 -0.98
N PHE A 538 -35.59 -40.82 -1.91
CA PHE A 538 -35.86 -40.97 -3.34
C PHE A 538 -35.03 -42.09 -3.90
N THR A 539 -35.61 -42.99 -4.71
CA THR A 539 -34.86 -44.01 -5.47
C THR A 539 -34.03 -43.45 -6.59
N GLU A 540 -34.54 -42.38 -7.21
CA GLU A 540 -33.87 -41.58 -8.22
C GLU A 540 -34.15 -40.10 -7.93
N PRO A 541 -33.24 -39.20 -8.29
CA PRO A 541 -33.44 -37.74 -8.07
C PRO A 541 -34.71 -37.23 -8.74
N PRO A 542 -35.54 -36.46 -8.03
CA PRO A 542 -36.72 -35.81 -8.62
C PRO A 542 -36.32 -34.65 -9.51
N ILE A 543 -37.27 -34.17 -10.30
CA ILE A 543 -37.10 -32.92 -11.06
C ILE A 543 -37.56 -31.78 -10.16
N ILE A 544 -36.68 -30.79 -9.95
CA ILE A 544 -36.92 -29.63 -9.10
C ILE A 544 -36.89 -28.38 -9.97
N HIS A 545 -37.95 -27.57 -9.87
CA HIS A 545 -37.94 -26.23 -10.42
C HIS A 545 -38.00 -25.24 -9.26
N ALA A 546 -37.15 -24.24 -9.26
CA ALA A 546 -37.07 -23.24 -8.20
C ALA A 546 -36.87 -21.83 -8.75
N GLY A 547 -37.51 -20.87 -8.09
CA GLY A 547 -37.36 -19.45 -8.37
C GLY A 547 -37.81 -18.59 -7.21
N GLY A 548 -37.42 -17.31 -7.22
CA GLY A 548 -37.82 -16.38 -6.16
C GLY A 548 -36.68 -15.54 -5.64
N THR A 549 -36.85 -14.99 -4.45
CA THR A 549 -35.88 -14.04 -3.85
C THR A 549 -35.47 -14.46 -2.45
N ILE A 550 -34.19 -14.31 -2.18
CA ILE A 550 -33.58 -14.47 -0.84
C ILE A 550 -33.01 -13.12 -0.42
N GLN A 551 -33.39 -12.64 0.74
CA GLN A 551 -32.85 -11.40 1.33
C GLN A 551 -31.63 -11.72 2.17
N LEU A 552 -30.53 -11.01 1.91
CA LEU A 552 -29.27 -11.15 2.68
C LEU A 552 -29.27 -10.31 3.97
N LYS A 553 -30.23 -9.39 4.08
CA LYS A 553 -30.38 -8.52 5.26
C LYS A 553 -31.28 -9.19 6.30
N ASN A 554 -30.79 -9.28 7.54
CA ASN A 554 -31.58 -9.83 8.65
C ASN A 554 -32.91 -9.07 8.83
N GLY A 555 -33.99 -9.80 8.96
CA GLY A 555 -35.34 -9.25 9.18
C GLY A 555 -36.12 -8.95 7.89
N SER A 556 -35.58 -9.23 6.73
CA SER A 556 -36.29 -9.10 5.44
C SER A 556 -36.84 -10.47 5.00
N THR A 557 -38.01 -10.46 4.35
CA THR A 557 -38.74 -11.69 4.01
C THR A 557 -38.21 -12.33 2.72
N ASN A 558 -37.87 -13.62 2.80
CA ASN A 558 -37.60 -14.46 1.64
C ASN A 558 -38.91 -14.87 0.96
N ASP A 559 -38.94 -15.01 -0.34
CA ASP A 559 -40.07 -15.52 -1.16
C ASP A 559 -39.52 -16.50 -2.17
N LEU A 560 -39.63 -17.78 -1.91
CA LEU A 560 -39.20 -18.86 -2.80
C LEU A 560 -40.38 -19.70 -3.23
N ARG A 561 -40.43 -20.07 -4.51
CA ARG A 561 -41.33 -21.02 -5.08
C ARG A 561 -40.57 -22.21 -5.59
N ILE A 562 -40.99 -23.40 -5.13
CA ILE A 562 -40.32 -24.65 -5.43
C ILE A 562 -41.34 -25.65 -5.92
N ARG A 563 -41.13 -26.25 -7.08
CA ARG A 563 -41.89 -27.36 -7.56
C ARG A 563 -41.01 -28.60 -7.62
N ILE A 564 -41.50 -29.70 -7.12
CA ILE A 564 -40.82 -31.00 -7.12
C ILE A 564 -41.73 -32.00 -7.81
N ASP A 565 -41.26 -32.63 -8.89
CA ASP A 565 -41.92 -33.69 -9.60
C ASP A 565 -41.11 -34.99 -9.46
N THR A 566 -41.72 -36.00 -8.88
CA THR A 566 -41.10 -37.31 -8.58
C THR A 566 -41.81 -38.39 -9.40
N PRO A 567 -41.28 -38.73 -10.63
CA PRO A 567 -41.89 -39.76 -11.47
C PRO A 567 -41.62 -41.15 -10.95
N ASN A 568 -40.63 -41.31 -10.08
CA ASN A 568 -40.17 -42.59 -9.56
C ASN A 568 -40.56 -42.81 -8.09
N ARG A 569 -40.34 -44.02 -7.60
CA ARG A 569 -40.68 -44.37 -6.20
C ARG A 569 -39.86 -43.58 -5.20
N PHE A 570 -40.49 -43.21 -4.13
CA PHE A 570 -39.85 -42.63 -2.95
C PHE A 570 -40.53 -43.07 -1.66
N THR A 571 -39.87 -42.92 -0.55
CA THR A 571 -40.36 -43.36 0.76
C THR A 571 -40.20 -42.24 1.78
N TYR A 572 -41.20 -42.04 2.61
CA TYR A 572 -41.13 -41.13 3.75
C TYR A 572 -40.87 -41.93 5.01
N HIS A 573 -39.76 -41.62 5.70
CA HIS A 573 -39.34 -42.24 6.95
C HIS A 573 -39.32 -41.20 8.07
N PHE A 574 -40.19 -41.34 9.06
CA PHE A 574 -40.22 -40.43 10.24
C PHE A 574 -40.76 -41.12 11.46
N GLY A 575 -40.06 -41.02 12.62
CA GLY A 575 -40.59 -41.51 13.91
C GLY A 575 -41.00 -42.98 13.91
N GLY A 576 -40.34 -43.83 13.10
CA GLY A 576 -40.70 -45.26 12.91
C GLY A 576 -41.79 -45.46 11.87
N TRP A 577 -42.19 -44.45 11.12
CA TRP A 577 -43.08 -44.57 9.97
C TRP A 577 -42.32 -44.89 8.72
N GLU A 578 -42.89 -45.72 7.87
CA GLU A 578 -42.39 -45.99 6.56
C GLU A 578 -43.56 -45.96 5.58
N ILE A 579 -43.60 -44.90 4.74
CA ILE A 579 -44.71 -44.69 3.80
C ILE A 579 -44.13 -44.66 2.39
N PRO A 580 -44.21 -45.77 1.63
CA PRO A 580 -43.78 -45.78 0.23
C PRO A 580 -44.83 -45.15 -0.69
N PHE A 581 -44.36 -44.47 -1.72
CA PHE A 581 -45.14 -43.84 -2.78
C PHE A 581 -44.61 -44.27 -4.13
N SER A 582 -45.50 -44.36 -5.13
CA SER A 582 -45.04 -44.69 -6.50
C SER A 582 -44.59 -43.45 -7.28
N GLN A 583 -45.28 -42.37 -7.11
CA GLN A 583 -45.04 -41.08 -7.76
C GLN A 583 -45.54 -39.93 -6.88
N GLY A 584 -45.02 -38.72 -7.11
CA GLY A 584 -45.50 -37.54 -6.41
C GLY A 584 -45.15 -36.23 -7.12
N SER A 585 -45.92 -35.20 -6.78
CA SER A 585 -45.60 -33.82 -7.14
C SER A 585 -45.96 -32.88 -5.99
N GLY A 586 -45.20 -31.81 -5.87
CA GLY A 586 -45.44 -30.79 -4.86
C GLY A 586 -45.09 -29.41 -5.36
N ASP A 587 -45.98 -28.45 -5.09
CA ASP A 587 -45.72 -27.02 -5.28
C ASP A 587 -45.65 -26.37 -3.91
N PHE A 588 -44.54 -25.68 -3.63
CA PHE A 588 -44.24 -25.09 -2.31
C PHE A 588 -43.94 -23.61 -2.46
N SER A 589 -44.45 -22.84 -1.51
CA SER A 589 -44.05 -21.44 -1.30
C SER A 589 -43.43 -21.34 0.08
N VAL A 590 -42.21 -20.84 0.13
CA VAL A 590 -41.40 -20.64 1.34
C VAL A 590 -41.29 -19.16 1.61
N LEU A 591 -41.88 -18.70 2.71
CA LEU A 591 -41.85 -17.30 3.15
C LEU A 591 -41.23 -17.23 4.53
N GLY A 592 -40.40 -16.22 4.81
CA GLY A 592 -39.85 -16.03 6.15
C GLY A 592 -38.54 -15.26 6.19
N THR A 593 -38.21 -14.80 7.38
CA THR A 593 -37.02 -13.98 7.61
C THR A 593 -35.79 -14.81 8.06
N ASP A 594 -36.06 -15.91 8.77
CA ASP A 594 -35.07 -16.84 9.32
C ASP A 594 -35.74 -18.20 9.62
N SER A 595 -34.95 -19.15 10.12
CA SER A 595 -35.47 -20.49 10.50
C SER A 595 -36.52 -20.48 11.61
N ALA A 596 -36.56 -19.44 12.45
CA ALA A 596 -37.54 -19.30 13.53
C ALA A 596 -38.86 -18.71 13.03
N ASN A 597 -38.86 -18.02 11.89
CA ASN A 597 -40.03 -17.36 11.31
C ASN A 597 -40.37 -17.91 9.93
N LEU A 598 -39.91 -19.12 9.61
CA LEU A 598 -40.16 -19.78 8.35
C LEU A 598 -41.62 -20.27 8.25
N SER A 599 -42.30 -19.89 7.19
CA SER A 599 -43.62 -20.43 6.84
C SER A 599 -43.53 -21.11 5.48
N VAL A 600 -43.92 -22.37 5.42
CA VAL A 600 -43.97 -23.16 4.19
C VAL A 600 -45.45 -23.49 3.92
N SER A 601 -45.94 -23.12 2.76
CA SER A 601 -47.26 -23.54 2.27
C SER A 601 -47.10 -24.30 0.98
N GLY A 602 -47.97 -25.27 0.76
CA GLY A 602 -47.85 -26.04 -0.48
C GLY A 602 -49.06 -26.96 -0.74
N THR A 603 -49.03 -27.49 -1.93
CA THR A 603 -49.94 -28.54 -2.39
C THR A 603 -49.12 -29.74 -2.81
N VAL A 604 -49.43 -30.90 -2.26
CA VAL A 604 -48.76 -32.19 -2.55
C VAL A 604 -49.79 -33.16 -3.13
N SER A 605 -49.39 -33.89 -4.16
CA SER A 605 -50.17 -34.98 -4.75
C SER A 605 -49.24 -36.19 -4.85
N VAL A 606 -49.65 -37.31 -4.25
CA VAL A 606 -48.86 -38.56 -4.32
C VAL A 606 -49.76 -39.72 -4.68
N LEU A 607 -49.23 -40.64 -5.45
CA LEU A 607 -49.96 -41.79 -5.98
C LEU A 607 -49.46 -43.06 -5.30
N ALA A 608 -50.42 -43.97 -5.16
CA ALA A 608 -50.22 -45.34 -4.66
C ALA A 608 -49.46 -45.40 -3.32
N ALA A 609 -49.85 -44.54 -2.38
CA ALA A 609 -49.30 -44.49 -1.02
C ALA A 609 -49.73 -45.71 -0.22
N LYS A 610 -48.82 -46.30 0.54
CA LYS A 610 -49.11 -47.30 1.58
C LYS A 610 -49.04 -46.67 2.94
N ILE A 611 -50.14 -46.10 3.39
CA ILE A 611 -50.22 -45.30 4.64
C ILE A 611 -50.40 -46.12 5.90
N SER A 612 -50.59 -47.46 5.80
CA SER A 612 -50.58 -48.39 6.91
C SER A 612 -49.28 -48.37 7.73
N GLY A 613 -48.14 -47.89 7.10
CA GLY A 613 -46.90 -47.60 7.83
C GLY A 613 -46.95 -46.35 8.71
N SER A 614 -48.00 -45.52 8.63
CA SER A 614 -48.13 -44.30 9.44
C SER A 614 -48.96 -44.58 10.70
N LYS A 615 -48.43 -44.29 11.87
CA LYS A 615 -49.19 -44.39 13.14
C LYS A 615 -50.39 -43.46 13.11
N LEU A 616 -50.34 -42.34 12.42
CA LEU A 616 -51.41 -41.36 12.32
C LEU A 616 -52.57 -41.89 11.46
N PHE A 617 -52.31 -42.48 10.31
CA PHE A 617 -53.34 -42.84 9.33
C PHE A 617 -53.67 -44.32 9.30
N ALA A 618 -52.85 -45.25 9.86
CA ALA A 618 -53.13 -46.66 9.91
C ALA A 618 -54.46 -46.97 10.71
N PRO A 619 -54.72 -46.34 11.89
CA PRO A 619 -55.99 -46.56 12.62
C PRO A 619 -57.20 -46.02 11.83
N LEU A 620 -57.03 -44.92 11.05
CA LEU A 620 -58.10 -44.43 10.18
C LEU A 620 -58.42 -45.44 9.09
N LEU A 621 -57.38 -45.96 8.40
CA LEU A 621 -57.53 -46.94 7.33
C LEU A 621 -58.24 -48.25 7.83
N THR A 622 -57.84 -48.72 9.03
CA THR A 622 -58.52 -49.89 9.68
C THR A 622 -60.00 -49.64 9.87
N ARG A 623 -60.44 -48.46 10.29
CA ARG A 623 -61.84 -48.07 10.46
C ARG A 623 -62.56 -47.88 9.11
N LEU A 624 -61.87 -47.51 8.04
CA LEU A 624 -62.46 -47.31 6.73
C LEU A 624 -62.42 -48.59 5.87
N ALA A 625 -61.69 -49.63 6.24
CA ALA A 625 -61.62 -50.91 5.52
C ALA A 625 -63.00 -51.59 5.30
N PRO A 626 -63.94 -51.58 6.27
CA PRO A 626 -65.30 -52.12 6.07
C PRO A 626 -66.10 -51.35 4.99
N LEU A 627 -65.72 -50.11 4.69
CA LEU A 627 -66.34 -49.26 3.64
C LEU A 627 -65.72 -49.46 2.26
N GLY A 628 -64.75 -50.36 2.15
CA GLY A 628 -64.14 -50.68 0.87
C GLY A 628 -62.81 -49.96 0.62
N PHE A 629 -62.31 -49.14 1.53
CA PHE A 629 -60.98 -48.54 1.41
C PHE A 629 -59.86 -49.57 1.47
N ARG A 630 -58.99 -49.60 0.53
CA ARG A 630 -57.83 -50.51 0.40
C ARG A 630 -56.59 -49.75 -0.09
N GLU A 631 -55.44 -50.18 0.34
CA GLU A 631 -54.15 -49.72 -0.17
C GLU A 631 -53.79 -50.38 -1.53
N PRO A 632 -53.07 -49.72 -2.37
CA PRO A 632 -52.53 -48.35 -2.22
C PRO A 632 -53.61 -47.26 -2.42
N VAL A 633 -53.41 -46.11 -1.79
CA VAL A 633 -54.29 -44.93 -1.84
C VAL A 633 -53.57 -43.77 -2.52
N ASP A 634 -54.36 -42.88 -3.19
CA ASP A 634 -53.85 -41.61 -3.69
C ASP A 634 -54.12 -40.50 -2.68
N LEU A 635 -53.15 -39.65 -2.43
CA LEU A 635 -53.26 -38.53 -1.50
C LEU A 635 -53.07 -37.21 -2.23
N LYS A 636 -53.94 -36.24 -1.94
CA LYS A 636 -53.76 -34.87 -2.33
C LYS A 636 -54.07 -33.97 -1.16
N PHE A 637 -53.09 -33.08 -0.82
CA PHE A 637 -53.31 -32.18 0.30
C PHE A 637 -52.65 -30.85 0.08
N SER A 638 -53.28 -29.80 0.66
CA SER A 638 -52.71 -28.47 0.77
C SER A 638 -52.49 -28.16 2.25
N PHE A 639 -51.35 -27.57 2.54
CA PHE A 639 -50.93 -27.31 3.91
C PHE A 639 -50.27 -25.97 4.08
N ARG A 640 -50.20 -25.53 5.33
CA ARG A 640 -49.35 -24.48 5.81
C ARG A 640 -48.61 -24.96 7.05
N LEU A 641 -47.28 -24.89 6.99
CA LEU A 641 -46.37 -25.23 8.08
C LEU A 641 -45.79 -23.93 8.60
N ASP A 642 -45.98 -23.64 9.87
CA ASP A 642 -45.38 -22.55 10.62
C ASP A 642 -44.57 -23.18 11.80
N PRO A 643 -43.71 -22.47 12.51
CA PRO A 643 -42.92 -23.02 13.61
C PRO A 643 -43.74 -23.68 14.72
N GLU A 644 -44.98 -23.24 14.91
CA GLU A 644 -45.87 -23.71 15.99
C GLU A 644 -46.91 -24.74 15.52
N SER A 645 -47.17 -24.85 14.20
CA SER A 645 -48.25 -25.71 13.70
C SER A 645 -48.06 -26.14 12.23
N LEU A 646 -48.53 -27.33 11.92
CA LEU A 646 -48.85 -27.77 10.57
C LEU A 646 -50.38 -27.75 10.42
N ARG A 647 -50.92 -26.91 9.59
CA ARG A 647 -52.32 -26.80 9.26
C ARG A 647 -52.61 -27.45 7.91
N LEU A 648 -53.43 -28.50 7.90
CA LEU A 648 -54.01 -29.09 6.70
C LEU A 648 -55.21 -28.26 6.24
N ILE A 649 -55.06 -27.49 5.14
CA ILE A 649 -56.10 -26.67 4.56
C ILE A 649 -57.12 -27.57 3.85
N SER A 650 -56.62 -28.57 3.15
CA SER A 650 -57.37 -29.64 2.53
C SER A 650 -56.54 -30.91 2.50
N PHE A 651 -57.12 -32.03 2.78
CA PHE A 651 -56.52 -33.35 2.65
C PHE A 651 -57.55 -34.27 1.99
N GLN A 652 -57.17 -34.93 0.95
CA GLN A 652 -57.99 -35.90 0.24
C GLN A 652 -57.23 -37.22 0.13
N LEU A 653 -57.87 -38.29 0.59
CA LEU A 653 -57.41 -39.66 0.42
C LEU A 653 -58.40 -40.39 -0.46
N VAL A 654 -57.92 -41.00 -1.54
CA VAL A 654 -58.76 -41.69 -2.53
C VAL A 654 -58.33 -43.17 -2.61
N SER A 655 -59.31 -44.07 -2.53
CA SER A 655 -59.16 -45.52 -2.69
C SER A 655 -60.22 -46.05 -3.61
N GLY A 656 -59.91 -46.26 -4.87
CA GLY A 656 -60.89 -46.64 -5.89
C GLY A 656 -61.99 -45.60 -6.11
N SER A 657 -63.25 -45.98 -5.78
CA SER A 657 -64.42 -45.08 -5.83
C SER A 657 -64.67 -44.30 -4.53
N HIS A 658 -63.89 -44.57 -3.48
CA HIS A 658 -64.12 -44.00 -2.16
C HIS A 658 -63.12 -42.85 -1.86
N ALA A 659 -63.58 -41.80 -1.19
CA ALA A 659 -62.77 -40.67 -0.83
C ALA A 659 -62.98 -40.18 0.59
N VAL A 660 -61.92 -39.81 1.28
CA VAL A 660 -61.95 -39.10 2.57
C VAL A 660 -61.42 -37.71 2.37
N ARG A 661 -62.11 -36.72 2.87
CA ARG A 661 -61.66 -35.32 2.88
C ARG A 661 -61.52 -34.87 4.33
N LEU A 662 -60.34 -34.35 4.68
CA LEU A 662 -60.02 -33.87 6.04
C LEU A 662 -59.50 -32.42 5.96
N THR A 663 -59.71 -31.71 7.06
CA THR A 663 -59.05 -30.47 7.42
C THR A 663 -58.63 -30.54 8.87
N GLY A 664 -57.67 -29.75 9.29
CA GLY A 664 -57.28 -29.74 10.69
C GLY A 664 -55.86 -29.25 10.91
N SER A 665 -55.33 -29.51 12.08
CA SER A 665 -54.02 -29.06 12.48
C SER A 665 -53.25 -30.07 13.34
N LEU A 666 -51.95 -29.99 13.26
CA LEU A 666 -50.96 -30.58 14.17
C LEU A 666 -50.22 -29.44 14.87
N LEU A 667 -50.28 -29.40 16.20
CA LEU A 667 -49.64 -28.37 17.01
C LEU A 667 -48.29 -28.86 17.57
N PHE A 668 -47.24 -28.05 17.44
CA PHE A 668 -45.90 -28.31 18.00
C PHE A 668 -45.69 -27.48 19.29
N PRO A 669 -44.90 -27.92 20.26
CA PRO A 669 -44.18 -29.20 20.36
C PRO A 669 -45.01 -30.35 20.96
N ALA A 670 -46.26 -30.10 21.32
CA ALA A 670 -47.13 -31.09 22.01
C ALA A 670 -47.58 -32.24 21.10
N GLU A 671 -47.29 -32.18 19.80
CA GLU A 671 -47.68 -33.16 18.77
C GLU A 671 -49.16 -33.47 18.78
N LEU A 672 -50.03 -32.51 19.18
CA LEU A 672 -51.47 -32.68 19.25
C LEU A 672 -52.11 -32.56 17.89
N VAL A 673 -52.95 -33.50 17.55
CA VAL A 673 -53.74 -33.54 16.30
C VAL A 673 -55.21 -33.22 16.57
N ASP A 674 -55.80 -32.43 15.67
CA ASP A 674 -57.26 -32.20 15.62
C ASP A 674 -57.66 -32.10 14.13
N PHE A 675 -58.27 -33.17 13.64
CA PHE A 675 -58.71 -33.29 12.26
C PHE A 675 -60.24 -33.54 12.22
N ALA A 676 -60.90 -32.96 11.24
CA ALA A 676 -62.28 -33.16 10.97
C ALA A 676 -62.55 -33.29 9.46
N GLY A 677 -63.53 -34.07 9.08
CA GLY A 677 -63.87 -34.24 7.68
C GLY A 677 -65.04 -35.24 7.46
N ASN A 678 -65.05 -35.72 6.19
CA ASN A 678 -66.15 -36.59 5.71
C ASN A 678 -65.65 -37.69 4.78
N VAL A 679 -66.36 -38.77 4.70
CA VAL A 679 -66.19 -39.89 3.80
C VAL A 679 -67.29 -39.82 2.76
N ASP A 680 -66.94 -40.04 1.47
CA ASP A 680 -67.85 -40.15 0.31
C ASP A 680 -68.96 -39.06 0.30
N ASP A 681 -68.46 -37.78 0.28
CA ASP A 681 -69.25 -36.56 0.21
C ASP A 681 -70.33 -36.42 1.32
N GLY A 682 -70.01 -36.93 2.50
CA GLY A 682 -70.81 -36.70 3.70
C GLY A 682 -71.65 -37.89 4.15
N ILE A 683 -71.47 -39.07 3.63
CA ILE A 683 -72.09 -40.31 4.11
C ILE A 683 -71.70 -40.56 5.56
N LEU A 684 -70.45 -40.28 5.95
CA LEU A 684 -69.96 -40.36 7.35
C LEU A 684 -69.09 -39.13 7.61
N HIS A 685 -69.10 -38.64 8.87
CA HIS A 685 -68.18 -37.67 9.42
C HIS A 685 -66.99 -38.38 10.05
N VAL A 686 -65.77 -37.81 9.87
CA VAL A 686 -64.55 -38.31 10.49
C VAL A 686 -64.01 -37.27 11.41
N ARG A 687 -63.61 -37.70 12.62
CA ARG A 687 -62.86 -36.86 13.55
C ARG A 687 -61.63 -37.61 14.06
N GLY A 688 -60.48 -36.93 14.01
CA GLY A 688 -59.17 -37.41 14.52
C GLY A 688 -58.65 -36.46 15.58
N PHE A 689 -58.26 -36.94 16.74
CA PHE A 689 -57.68 -36.14 17.84
C PHE A 689 -56.71 -36.97 18.65
N GLY A 690 -55.98 -36.35 19.58
CA GLY A 690 -54.98 -37.04 20.42
C GLY A 690 -53.56 -36.56 19.99
N THR A 691 -52.59 -37.46 20.10
CA THR A 691 -51.21 -37.17 19.69
C THR A 691 -50.88 -37.83 18.33
N ILE A 692 -49.85 -37.40 17.67
CA ILE A 692 -49.42 -38.00 16.39
C ILE A 692 -49.00 -39.48 16.58
N GLN A 693 -48.53 -39.87 17.79
CA GLN A 693 -48.12 -41.23 18.12
C GLN A 693 -49.27 -42.13 18.54
N ASP A 694 -50.36 -41.55 19.13
CA ASP A 694 -51.56 -42.25 19.57
C ASP A 694 -52.80 -41.47 19.15
N PRO A 695 -53.16 -41.45 17.87
CA PRO A 695 -54.29 -40.73 17.32
C PRO A 695 -55.59 -41.55 17.53
N ILE A 696 -56.66 -40.88 17.98
CA ILE A 696 -57.99 -41.48 18.13
C ILE A 696 -58.85 -41.01 16.93
N TRP A 697 -59.28 -41.94 16.11
CA TRP A 697 -60.20 -41.69 15.01
C TRP A 697 -61.58 -42.14 15.29
N GLN A 698 -62.58 -41.32 14.98
CA GLN A 698 -64.00 -41.61 15.14
C GLN A 698 -64.72 -41.42 13.79
N LEU A 699 -65.61 -42.41 13.47
CA LEU A 699 -66.59 -42.31 12.38
C LEU A 699 -67.94 -42.03 12.98
N ILE A 700 -68.56 -40.94 12.56
CA ILE A 700 -69.83 -40.45 13.10
C ILE A 700 -70.87 -40.44 11.98
N SER A 701 -71.95 -41.21 12.15
CA SER A 701 -73.07 -41.14 11.21
C SER A 701 -73.75 -39.76 11.30
N PRO A 702 -74.09 -39.15 10.18
CA PRO A 702 -74.89 -37.92 10.21
C PRO A 702 -76.19 -38.25 10.91
N ALA A 703 -76.60 -37.47 11.92
CA ALA A 703 -77.89 -37.63 12.57
C ALA A 703 -78.94 -37.57 11.47
N ARG A 704 -79.76 -38.66 11.38
CA ARG A 704 -80.96 -38.62 10.52
C ARG A 704 -81.79 -37.44 11.03
N ARG A 705 -81.92 -36.36 10.22
CA ARG A 705 -82.90 -35.31 10.44
C ARG A 705 -84.27 -35.79 10.07
#